data_aaf1ecd9845399d548677d76c0f747e2
#
_entry.id   aaf1ecd9845399d548677d76c0f747e2
#
_cell.length_a   1.000
_cell.length_b   1.000
_cell.length_c   1.000
_cell.angle_alpha   90.00
_cell.angle_beta   90.00
_cell.angle_gamma   90.00
#
_symmetry.space_group_name_H-M   'P 1'
#
loop_
_entity.id
_entity.type
_entity.pdbx_description
1 polymer ?
#
loop_
_entity_poly.entity_id
_entity_poly.type
_entity_poly.pdbx_seq_one_letter_code
_entity_poly.pdbx_strand_id
1 'polypeptide(L)'
;MSLELEYSLFKRGGVKMDINECISFTSQTISNLTKISDDKKKYYSDMLKNINRRKADPFLNVALIGDFSSGKSTFINALIKQNLLKTAWMATTAIPTHIYYHNKKDIAIYVDTADEVQYNMSFKNDRRELGKKFGKKLPEEPKELITMLTTTNEFADYINLIRVYCPTDESFKDVCIIDTPGVNPGANDTKSHVVATRNVLREYADATVVLFQAHNVYKNSFRQFLEENAKHFMDDAIFVITMMDVVDEDGRQDIIDFVKQCLKDSFALNNPMVFGCCAKHVNENSLDKEEQIWCDKFDELRNTIITYINDRREFIIKKQISVLLKQLIEVLDEDIQENISRITQELDVLKQNSIENLKDELNENKLAYTKKINDSLDLTDFDSAYNGLFSNIISIATRGINSCTKIRGDSYSAISYYMSKSLPTVIEREQKDFSKRLDDKFNPIKEIIQEYTNKNKEVFQKYSINLSQAKSISVQGETSSYSGEIEKIAYDGGNLLTDVVELAGAVVLLPLAIVDDLLGTELAEIVGWALDGIIGGFINFFSDIDAKKREAISKVESSVKSARDNNKSKFKDQLNSRKKAMIDALDDISKKFSDEYKKIYTDRHNAFISEKEIMENEINNNKQTHKKFAEYLEQLE
;
A
#
# COMPACT_ATOMS: atom_id res chain seq x y z
N MET A 1 -4.32 -28.95 -16.16
CA MET A 1 -5.69 -29.25 -16.67
C MET A 1 -6.69 -28.13 -16.42
N SER A 2 -6.56 -27.27 -15.40
CA SER A 2 -7.45 -26.15 -15.17
C SER A 2 -7.13 -24.88 -16.00
N LEU A 3 -5.87 -24.61 -16.26
CA LEU A 3 -5.40 -23.42 -16.99
C LEU A 3 -5.66 -23.46 -18.51
N GLU A 4 -5.61 -24.66 -19.10
CA GLU A 4 -6.05 -24.83 -20.50
C GLU A 4 -7.57 -24.70 -20.65
N LEU A 5 -8.33 -25.01 -19.61
CA LEU A 5 -9.78 -24.81 -19.60
C LEU A 5 -10.15 -23.33 -19.56
N GLU A 6 -9.50 -22.51 -18.73
CA GLU A 6 -9.72 -21.04 -18.72
C GLU A 6 -9.35 -20.40 -20.06
N TYR A 7 -8.21 -20.79 -20.64
CA TYR A 7 -7.84 -20.33 -21.99
C TYR A 7 -8.82 -20.80 -23.08
N SER A 8 -9.40 -21.99 -22.91
CA SER A 8 -10.40 -22.53 -23.84
C SER A 8 -11.80 -21.94 -23.62
N LEU A 9 -12.16 -21.55 -22.39
CA LEU A 9 -13.40 -20.87 -22.05
C LEU A 9 -13.41 -19.44 -22.58
N PHE A 10 -12.29 -18.74 -22.50
CA PHE A 10 -12.13 -17.41 -23.11
C PHE A 10 -12.26 -17.45 -24.65
N LYS A 11 -11.92 -18.57 -25.28
CA LYS A 11 -12.13 -18.81 -26.73
C LYS A 11 -13.56 -19.25 -27.10
N ARG A 12 -14.36 -19.73 -26.15
CA ARG A 12 -15.70 -20.32 -26.40
C ARG A 12 -16.90 -19.48 -25.97
N GLY A 13 -16.69 -18.43 -25.20
CA GLY A 13 -17.79 -17.57 -24.69
C GLY A 13 -18.21 -16.52 -25.70
N GLY A 14 -19.49 -16.51 -26.05
CA GLY A 14 -20.28 -15.63 -26.89
C GLY A 14 -19.84 -14.17 -27.08
N VAL A 15 -20.50 -13.45 -27.92
CA VAL A 15 -20.33 -12.05 -28.33
C VAL A 15 -19.03 -11.38 -27.82
N LYS A 16 -18.02 -11.36 -28.69
CA LYS A 16 -16.75 -10.69 -28.37
C LYS A 16 -17.02 -9.22 -28.10
N MET A 17 -16.94 -8.81 -26.82
CA MET A 17 -16.91 -7.39 -26.47
C MET A 17 -15.81 -6.69 -27.25
N ASP A 18 -16.13 -5.62 -27.96
CA ASP A 18 -15.12 -4.74 -28.52
C ASP A 18 -14.61 -3.80 -27.41
N ILE A 19 -13.43 -4.13 -26.86
CA ILE A 19 -12.76 -3.29 -25.85
C ILE A 19 -12.64 -1.83 -26.33
N ASN A 20 -12.52 -1.59 -27.63
CA ASN A 20 -12.43 -0.24 -28.20
C ASN A 20 -13.78 0.50 -28.08
N GLU A 21 -14.88 -0.20 -28.36
CA GLU A 21 -16.22 0.34 -28.19
C GLU A 21 -16.45 0.71 -26.70
N CYS A 22 -16.08 -0.18 -25.79
CA CYS A 22 -16.21 0.04 -24.36
C CYS A 22 -15.38 1.25 -23.89
N ILE A 23 -14.11 1.37 -24.29
CA ILE A 23 -13.26 2.53 -24.01
C ILE A 23 -13.87 3.82 -24.56
N SER A 24 -14.35 3.79 -25.80
CA SER A 24 -14.94 4.95 -26.46
C SER A 24 -16.20 5.42 -25.74
N PHE A 25 -17.08 4.49 -25.39
CA PHE A 25 -18.29 4.79 -24.63
C PHE A 25 -17.99 5.36 -23.24
N THR A 26 -17.04 4.74 -22.52
CA THR A 26 -16.60 5.22 -21.21
C THR A 26 -15.99 6.63 -21.28
N SER A 27 -15.18 6.90 -22.31
CA SER A 27 -14.61 8.21 -22.58
C SER A 27 -15.68 9.28 -22.84
N GLN A 28 -16.68 8.94 -23.65
CA GLN A 28 -17.81 9.82 -23.93
C GLN A 28 -18.64 10.07 -22.68
N THR A 29 -18.86 9.04 -21.86
CA THR A 29 -19.57 9.16 -20.58
C THR A 29 -18.85 10.13 -19.66
N ILE A 30 -17.53 9.97 -19.44
CA ILE A 30 -16.72 10.87 -18.59
C ILE A 30 -16.83 12.33 -19.09
N SER A 31 -16.78 12.53 -20.40
CA SER A 31 -16.87 13.88 -20.99
C SER A 31 -18.24 14.53 -20.77
N ASN A 32 -19.29 13.73 -20.74
CA ASN A 32 -20.67 14.18 -20.58
C ASN A 32 -21.11 14.35 -19.11
N LEU A 33 -20.28 13.91 -18.15
CA LEU A 33 -20.58 14.09 -16.73
C LEU A 33 -20.50 15.56 -16.33
N THR A 34 -21.64 16.21 -16.09
CA THR A 34 -21.74 17.65 -15.88
C THR A 34 -21.70 18.08 -14.41
N LYS A 35 -22.04 17.19 -13.48
CA LYS A 35 -22.24 17.50 -12.04
C LYS A 35 -21.31 16.73 -11.11
N ILE A 36 -20.12 16.40 -11.57
CA ILE A 36 -19.07 15.76 -10.78
C ILE A 36 -17.99 16.79 -10.46
N SER A 37 -17.32 16.66 -9.31
CA SER A 37 -16.19 17.51 -8.95
C SER A 37 -15.07 17.41 -10.00
N ASP A 38 -14.32 18.50 -10.18
CA ASP A 38 -13.19 18.52 -11.12
C ASP A 38 -12.15 17.46 -10.79
N ASP A 39 -11.99 17.12 -9.51
CA ASP A 39 -11.07 16.07 -9.06
C ASP A 39 -11.54 14.68 -9.44
N LYS A 40 -12.82 14.36 -9.31
CA LYS A 40 -13.37 13.10 -9.81
C LYS A 40 -13.25 13.01 -11.33
N LYS A 41 -13.54 14.09 -12.07
CA LYS A 41 -13.33 14.14 -13.54
C LYS A 41 -11.86 13.90 -13.88
N LYS A 42 -10.96 14.53 -13.17
CA LYS A 42 -9.52 14.35 -13.33
C LYS A 42 -9.14 12.89 -13.05
N TYR A 43 -9.61 12.32 -11.93
CA TYR A 43 -9.37 10.92 -11.57
C TYR A 43 -9.81 9.95 -12.67
N TYR A 44 -11.04 10.09 -13.21
CA TYR A 44 -11.51 9.24 -14.31
C TYR A 44 -10.73 9.45 -15.60
N SER A 45 -10.38 10.71 -15.91
CA SER A 45 -9.55 11.03 -17.07
C SER A 45 -8.17 10.42 -16.95
N ASP A 46 -7.58 10.41 -15.76
CA ASP A 46 -6.27 9.82 -15.51
C ASP A 46 -6.32 8.28 -15.58
N MET A 47 -7.37 7.65 -15.05
CA MET A 47 -7.62 6.22 -15.25
C MET A 47 -7.77 5.87 -16.73
N LEU A 48 -8.57 6.63 -17.47
CA LEU A 48 -8.77 6.42 -18.91
C LEU A 48 -7.47 6.64 -19.70
N LYS A 49 -6.67 7.65 -19.34
CA LYS A 49 -5.32 7.85 -19.91
C LYS A 49 -4.42 6.64 -19.66
N ASN A 50 -4.47 6.05 -18.46
CA ASN A 50 -3.70 4.85 -18.13
C ASN A 50 -4.14 3.65 -18.99
N ILE A 51 -5.45 3.45 -19.17
CA ILE A 51 -5.99 2.40 -20.04
C ILE A 51 -5.52 2.61 -21.49
N ASN A 52 -5.66 3.84 -22.01
CA ASN A 52 -5.24 4.16 -23.39
C ASN A 52 -3.72 4.06 -23.56
N ARG A 53 -2.93 4.49 -22.57
CA ARG A 53 -1.46 4.31 -22.57
C ARG A 53 -1.13 2.82 -22.60
N ARG A 54 -1.78 2.02 -21.74
CA ARG A 54 -1.57 0.57 -21.71
C ARG A 54 -1.93 -0.11 -23.01
N LYS A 55 -3.04 0.28 -23.62
CA LYS A 55 -3.48 -0.23 -24.93
C LYS A 55 -2.50 0.13 -26.05
N ALA A 56 -1.92 1.33 -26.02
CA ALA A 56 -0.96 1.81 -27.02
C ALA A 56 0.45 1.23 -26.80
N ASP A 57 0.77 0.76 -25.60
CA ASP A 57 2.07 0.18 -25.29
C ASP A 57 2.19 -1.22 -25.88
N PRO A 58 3.10 -1.44 -26.83
CA PRO A 58 3.29 -2.76 -27.45
C PRO A 58 4.00 -3.74 -26.52
N PHE A 59 4.61 -3.26 -25.43
CA PHE A 59 5.44 -4.07 -24.54
C PHE A 59 4.62 -4.72 -23.44
N LEU A 60 4.97 -5.94 -23.06
CA LEU A 60 4.55 -6.51 -21.78
C LEU A 60 5.50 -6.02 -20.70
N ASN A 61 4.97 -5.30 -19.74
CA ASN A 61 5.73 -4.68 -18.67
C ASN A 61 5.84 -5.64 -17.47
N VAL A 62 7.02 -6.19 -17.25
CA VAL A 62 7.31 -7.16 -16.19
C VAL A 62 8.07 -6.47 -15.07
N ALA A 63 7.42 -6.22 -13.95
CA ALA A 63 8.05 -5.61 -12.78
C ALA A 63 8.74 -6.66 -11.91
N LEU A 64 10.00 -6.42 -11.57
CA LEU A 64 10.71 -7.21 -10.58
C LEU A 64 10.51 -6.60 -9.20
N ILE A 65 9.86 -7.35 -8.32
CA ILE A 65 9.61 -6.92 -6.94
C ILE A 65 10.31 -7.84 -5.95
N GLY A 66 10.77 -7.28 -4.87
CA GLY A 66 11.46 -8.05 -3.85
C GLY A 66 11.91 -7.16 -2.70
N ASP A 67 12.20 -7.80 -1.57
CA ASP A 67 12.75 -7.12 -0.41
C ASP A 67 14.08 -6.42 -0.75
N PHE A 68 14.50 -5.53 0.10
CA PHE A 68 15.83 -4.94 0.00
C PHE A 68 16.91 -6.04 -0.01
N SER A 69 17.92 -5.87 -0.86
CA SER A 69 18.98 -6.85 -1.09
C SER A 69 18.53 -8.24 -1.60
N SER A 70 17.32 -8.38 -2.10
CA SER A 70 16.86 -9.64 -2.70
C SER A 70 17.57 -10.01 -4.02
N GLY A 71 18.53 -9.20 -4.46
CA GLY A 71 19.30 -9.45 -5.68
C GLY A 71 18.59 -9.05 -6.97
N LYS A 72 17.59 -8.16 -6.95
CA LYS A 72 16.84 -7.71 -8.14
C LYS A 72 17.77 -7.27 -9.28
N SER A 73 18.62 -6.29 -9.04
CA SER A 73 19.53 -5.76 -10.08
C SER A 73 20.55 -6.80 -10.55
N THR A 74 20.99 -7.72 -9.66
CA THR A 74 21.84 -8.85 -10.04
C THR A 74 21.10 -9.83 -10.93
N PHE A 75 19.86 -10.13 -10.59
CA PHE A 75 18.98 -11.00 -11.36
C PHE A 75 18.65 -10.41 -12.75
N ILE A 76 18.33 -9.11 -12.80
CA ILE A 76 18.08 -8.43 -14.07
C ILE A 76 19.31 -8.47 -14.97
N ASN A 77 20.50 -8.13 -14.45
CA ASN A 77 21.73 -8.18 -15.22
C ASN A 77 21.98 -9.58 -15.83
N ALA A 78 21.76 -10.63 -15.04
CA ALA A 78 21.87 -12.01 -15.52
C ALA A 78 20.77 -12.34 -16.56
N LEU A 79 19.54 -11.91 -16.33
CA LEU A 79 18.40 -12.14 -17.20
C LEU A 79 18.62 -11.53 -18.60
N ILE A 80 19.07 -10.28 -18.65
CA ILE A 80 19.34 -9.55 -19.90
C ILE A 80 20.74 -9.82 -20.47
N LYS A 81 21.57 -10.57 -19.78
CA LYS A 81 23.00 -10.83 -20.12
C LYS A 81 23.81 -9.53 -20.34
N GLN A 82 23.53 -8.51 -19.55
CA GLN A 82 24.22 -7.20 -19.58
C GLN A 82 24.54 -6.74 -18.16
N ASN A 83 25.75 -6.25 -17.91
CA ASN A 83 26.13 -5.68 -16.62
C ASN A 83 25.75 -4.19 -16.54
N LEU A 84 24.46 -3.91 -16.54
CA LEU A 84 23.88 -2.59 -16.70
C LEU A 84 23.58 -1.90 -15.38
N LEU A 85 22.98 -2.66 -14.44
CA LEU A 85 22.56 -2.14 -13.16
C LEU A 85 23.65 -2.35 -12.10
N LYS A 86 23.79 -1.40 -11.17
CA LYS A 86 24.69 -1.56 -10.04
C LYS A 86 24.18 -2.62 -9.08
N THR A 87 25.03 -3.54 -8.73
CA THR A 87 24.79 -4.55 -7.69
C THR A 87 25.51 -4.16 -6.42
N ALA A 88 24.81 -3.87 -5.34
CA ALA A 88 25.40 -3.49 -4.06
C ALA A 88 24.55 -3.92 -2.88
N TRP A 89 25.16 -4.05 -1.70
CA TRP A 89 24.49 -4.40 -0.45
C TRP A 89 23.66 -3.26 0.16
N MET A 90 23.85 -2.02 -0.29
CA MET A 90 23.09 -0.84 0.16
C MET A 90 22.03 -0.45 -0.87
N ALA A 91 20.97 0.24 -0.43
CA ALA A 91 19.88 0.70 -1.29
C ALA A 91 20.44 1.45 -2.51
N THR A 92 20.14 0.93 -3.69
CA THR A 92 20.75 1.42 -4.93
C THR A 92 19.73 1.97 -5.91
N THR A 93 18.46 1.62 -5.80
CA THR A 93 17.43 2.02 -6.76
C THR A 93 16.36 2.83 -6.05
N ALA A 94 16.36 4.15 -6.26
CA ALA A 94 15.29 5.05 -5.80
C ALA A 94 14.27 5.36 -6.91
N ILE A 95 14.69 5.24 -8.19
CA ILE A 95 13.90 5.59 -9.38
C ILE A 95 13.68 4.33 -10.21
N PRO A 96 12.44 4.04 -10.66
CA PRO A 96 12.17 2.90 -11.53
C PRO A 96 12.97 2.97 -12.83
N THR A 97 13.53 1.84 -13.25
CA THR A 97 14.28 1.74 -14.51
C THR A 97 13.61 0.72 -15.43
N HIS A 98 13.12 1.19 -16.56
CA HIS A 98 12.49 0.39 -17.61
C HIS A 98 13.54 -0.01 -18.64
N ILE A 99 13.70 -1.30 -18.85
CA ILE A 99 14.73 -1.87 -19.75
C ILE A 99 14.05 -2.54 -20.93
N TYR A 100 14.40 -2.09 -22.11
CA TYR A 100 13.85 -2.54 -23.39
C TYR A 100 14.93 -3.19 -24.25
N TYR A 101 14.51 -4.16 -25.06
CA TYR A 101 15.35 -4.71 -26.13
C TYR A 101 15.64 -3.65 -27.19
N HIS A 102 16.85 -3.73 -27.73
CA HIS A 102 17.31 -2.88 -28.82
C HIS A 102 18.33 -3.65 -29.67
N ASN A 103 18.19 -3.61 -30.99
CA ASN A 103 19.05 -4.36 -31.90
C ASN A 103 20.37 -3.66 -32.25
N LYS A 104 20.60 -2.43 -31.75
CA LYS A 104 21.87 -1.71 -31.95
C LYS A 104 22.82 -2.05 -30.78
N LYS A 105 24.14 -1.92 -31.07
CA LYS A 105 25.18 -2.22 -30.08
C LYS A 105 25.24 -1.19 -28.93
N ASP A 106 24.82 0.04 -29.19
CA ASP A 106 24.91 1.13 -28.23
C ASP A 106 23.69 1.14 -27.30
N ILE A 107 23.92 1.46 -26.04
CA ILE A 107 22.87 1.62 -25.04
C ILE A 107 22.33 3.05 -25.13
N ALA A 108 21.02 3.18 -25.32
CA ALA A 108 20.34 4.47 -25.30
C ALA A 108 19.58 4.65 -23.97
N ILE A 109 19.76 5.80 -23.32
CA ILE A 109 19.13 6.11 -22.03
C ILE A 109 18.31 7.38 -22.18
N TYR A 110 17.04 7.32 -21.76
CA TYR A 110 16.13 8.45 -21.70
C TYR A 110 15.69 8.65 -20.24
N VAL A 111 15.60 9.90 -19.86
CA VAL A 111 15.16 10.30 -18.51
C VAL A 111 13.92 11.14 -18.65
N ASP A 112 12.82 10.68 -18.07
CA ASP A 112 11.56 11.40 -18.01
C ASP A 112 11.43 12.08 -16.64
N THR A 113 11.09 13.35 -16.64
CA THR A 113 11.09 14.19 -15.44
C THR A 113 9.67 14.61 -15.03
N ALA A 114 9.52 15.07 -13.80
CA ALA A 114 8.24 15.48 -13.23
C ALA A 114 7.62 16.70 -13.94
N ASP A 115 8.46 17.54 -14.58
CA ASP A 115 8.03 18.67 -15.42
C ASP A 115 7.74 18.26 -16.88
N GLU A 116 7.52 16.96 -17.12
CA GLU A 116 7.17 16.38 -18.43
C GLU A 116 8.25 16.57 -19.52
N VAL A 117 9.49 16.84 -19.13
CA VAL A 117 10.63 16.93 -20.05
C VAL A 117 11.31 15.58 -20.17
N GLN A 118 11.61 15.18 -21.42
CA GLN A 118 12.40 13.99 -21.71
C GLN A 118 13.80 14.38 -22.15
N TYR A 119 14.81 13.86 -21.46
CA TYR A 119 16.22 14.02 -21.81
C TYR A 119 16.75 12.74 -22.46
N ASN A 120 17.42 12.87 -23.61
CA ASN A 120 18.14 11.78 -24.25
C ASN A 120 19.62 11.83 -23.82
N MET A 121 20.03 10.90 -22.99
CA MET A 121 21.38 10.87 -22.43
C MET A 121 22.49 10.54 -23.46
N SER A 122 22.14 10.14 -24.69
CA SER A 122 23.10 10.04 -25.79
C SER A 122 23.59 11.43 -26.25
N PHE A 123 22.79 12.47 -26.06
CA PHE A 123 23.18 13.83 -26.41
C PHE A 123 23.92 14.55 -25.28
N LYS A 124 25.08 15.08 -25.61
CA LYS A 124 25.92 15.81 -24.65
C LYS A 124 25.22 17.03 -24.04
N ASN A 125 24.37 17.70 -24.82
CA ASN A 125 23.62 18.87 -24.36
C ASN A 125 22.59 18.47 -23.30
N ASP A 126 21.81 17.40 -23.51
CA ASP A 126 20.79 16.92 -22.57
C ASP A 126 21.43 16.47 -21.26
N ARG A 127 22.55 15.72 -21.34
CA ARG A 127 23.33 15.35 -20.13
C ARG A 127 23.83 16.58 -19.37
N ARG A 128 24.30 17.59 -20.09
CA ARG A 128 24.79 18.84 -19.46
C ARG A 128 23.67 19.63 -18.84
N GLU A 129 22.51 19.69 -19.49
CA GLU A 129 21.34 20.41 -19.01
C GLU A 129 20.78 19.78 -17.74
N LEU A 130 20.51 18.47 -17.78
CA LEU A 130 20.06 17.73 -16.60
C LEU A 130 21.08 17.83 -15.46
N GLY A 131 22.39 17.66 -15.76
CA GLY A 131 23.44 17.76 -14.75
C GLY A 131 23.54 19.17 -14.11
N LYS A 132 23.31 20.24 -14.87
CA LYS A 132 23.30 21.62 -14.34
C LYS A 132 22.20 21.84 -13.32
N LYS A 133 21.02 21.24 -13.50
CA LYS A 133 19.90 21.37 -12.55
C LYS A 133 20.29 20.90 -11.15
N PHE A 134 21.22 19.94 -11.05
CA PHE A 134 21.68 19.37 -9.79
C PHE A 134 23.14 19.72 -9.43
N GLY A 135 23.76 20.62 -10.18
CA GLY A 135 25.17 20.99 -9.95
C GLY A 135 26.15 19.82 -10.12
N LYS A 136 25.79 18.79 -10.90
CA LYS A 136 26.54 17.54 -11.07
C LYS A 136 26.96 17.33 -12.52
N LYS A 137 28.14 16.74 -12.72
CA LYS A 137 28.56 16.26 -14.05
C LYS A 137 28.09 14.82 -14.19
N LEU A 138 27.20 14.57 -15.15
CA LEU A 138 26.71 13.22 -15.41
C LEU A 138 27.75 12.40 -16.18
N PRO A 139 27.96 11.11 -15.81
CA PRO A 139 28.88 10.20 -16.50
C PRO A 139 28.48 9.97 -17.97
N GLU A 140 29.45 9.55 -18.77
CA GLU A 140 29.21 9.14 -20.16
C GLU A 140 28.96 7.63 -20.28
N GLU A 141 29.55 6.87 -19.36
CA GLU A 141 29.40 5.42 -19.31
C GLU A 141 27.99 5.05 -18.80
N PRO A 142 27.23 4.21 -19.55
CA PRO A 142 25.82 3.91 -19.24
C PRO A 142 25.58 3.39 -17.83
N LYS A 143 26.40 2.45 -17.37
CA LYS A 143 26.26 1.86 -16.03
C LYS A 143 26.51 2.88 -14.92
N GLU A 144 27.52 3.72 -15.05
CA GLU A 144 27.83 4.78 -14.09
C GLU A 144 26.71 5.83 -14.07
N LEU A 145 26.19 6.19 -15.26
CA LEU A 145 25.10 7.13 -15.39
C LEU A 145 23.81 6.60 -14.72
N ILE A 146 23.39 5.38 -15.04
CA ILE A 146 22.22 4.76 -14.40
C ILE A 146 22.44 4.67 -12.90
N THR A 147 23.62 4.23 -12.48
CA THR A 147 23.97 4.16 -11.06
C THR A 147 23.80 5.52 -10.39
N MET A 148 24.38 6.57 -10.95
CA MET A 148 24.30 7.92 -10.38
C MET A 148 22.86 8.41 -10.29
N LEU A 149 22.07 8.23 -11.35
CA LEU A 149 20.67 8.66 -11.40
C LEU A 149 19.80 7.90 -10.40
N THR A 150 20.00 6.59 -10.23
CA THR A 150 19.15 5.73 -9.41
C THR A 150 19.52 5.72 -7.92
N THR A 151 20.79 6.04 -7.57
CA THR A 151 21.27 5.94 -6.18
C THR A 151 21.31 7.28 -5.44
N THR A 152 21.05 8.39 -6.13
CA THR A 152 21.14 9.72 -5.55
C THR A 152 19.73 10.24 -5.25
N ASN A 153 19.38 10.39 -3.99
CA ASN A 153 18.04 10.84 -3.56
C ASN A 153 17.63 12.20 -4.16
N GLU A 154 18.60 13.08 -4.45
CA GLU A 154 18.32 14.38 -5.08
C GLU A 154 17.63 14.27 -6.45
N PHE A 155 17.78 13.15 -7.16
CA PHE A 155 17.09 12.90 -8.42
C PHE A 155 15.70 12.30 -8.25
N ALA A 156 15.42 11.64 -7.13
CA ALA A 156 14.19 10.88 -6.92
C ALA A 156 12.92 11.75 -6.93
N ASP A 157 13.01 13.01 -6.49
CA ASP A 157 11.88 13.94 -6.49
C ASP A 157 11.63 14.58 -7.86
N TYR A 158 12.59 14.48 -8.79
CA TYR A 158 12.53 15.15 -10.08
C TYR A 158 12.43 14.20 -11.27
N ILE A 159 13.01 13.00 -11.17
CA ILE A 159 12.99 12.00 -12.23
C ILE A 159 11.87 10.99 -11.93
N ASN A 160 10.91 10.92 -12.85
CA ASN A 160 9.83 9.94 -12.74
C ASN A 160 10.24 8.55 -13.19
N LEU A 161 11.05 8.47 -14.26
CA LEU A 161 11.34 7.21 -14.95
C LEU A 161 12.64 7.29 -15.73
N ILE A 162 13.42 6.22 -15.70
CA ILE A 162 14.57 6.01 -16.57
C ILE A 162 14.22 4.90 -17.56
N ARG A 163 14.34 5.18 -18.86
CA ARG A 163 14.19 4.18 -19.92
C ARG A 163 15.53 3.85 -20.54
N VAL A 164 15.85 2.57 -20.58
CA VAL A 164 17.10 2.06 -21.10
C VAL A 164 16.82 1.08 -22.24
N TYR A 165 17.35 1.37 -23.39
CA TYR A 165 17.32 0.49 -24.54
C TYR A 165 18.72 -0.13 -24.70
N CYS A 166 18.82 -1.44 -24.55
CA CYS A 166 20.10 -2.14 -24.59
C CYS A 166 20.07 -3.40 -25.47
N PRO A 167 21.23 -3.81 -26.03
CA PRO A 167 21.33 -5.04 -26.79
C PRO A 167 21.22 -6.24 -25.86
N THR A 168 20.05 -6.85 -25.83
CA THR A 168 19.79 -8.09 -25.11
C THR A 168 19.35 -9.18 -26.11
N ASP A 169 18.77 -10.23 -25.63
CA ASP A 169 18.24 -11.30 -26.47
C ASP A 169 16.96 -10.82 -27.20
N GLU A 170 16.82 -11.15 -28.46
CA GLU A 170 15.65 -10.79 -29.30
C GLU A 170 14.33 -11.31 -28.71
N SER A 171 14.36 -12.36 -27.90
CA SER A 171 13.19 -12.88 -27.20
C SER A 171 12.55 -11.88 -26.21
N PHE A 172 13.26 -10.80 -25.86
CA PHE A 172 12.73 -9.67 -25.10
C PHE A 172 12.19 -8.52 -25.96
N LYS A 173 12.08 -8.70 -27.29
CA LYS A 173 11.69 -7.64 -28.23
C LYS A 173 10.42 -6.90 -27.82
N ASP A 174 9.45 -7.63 -27.31
CA ASP A 174 8.13 -7.11 -26.94
C ASP A 174 7.92 -7.08 -25.42
N VAL A 175 9.00 -7.10 -24.64
CA VAL A 175 8.99 -7.13 -23.18
C VAL A 175 9.78 -5.93 -22.62
N CYS A 176 9.21 -5.26 -21.65
CA CYS A 176 9.91 -4.30 -20.81
C CYS A 176 10.18 -4.91 -19.44
N ILE A 177 11.42 -4.97 -19.04
CA ILE A 177 11.81 -5.38 -17.66
C ILE A 177 11.93 -4.13 -16.80
N ILE A 178 11.21 -4.10 -15.69
CA ILE A 178 11.20 -2.96 -14.78
C ILE A 178 11.96 -3.30 -13.50
N ASP A 179 13.10 -2.63 -13.27
CA ASP A 179 13.76 -2.64 -11.96
C ASP A 179 13.05 -1.69 -11.01
N THR A 180 12.58 -2.23 -9.89
CA THR A 180 11.86 -1.45 -8.87
C THR A 180 12.72 -1.23 -7.63
N PRO A 181 12.50 -0.13 -6.88
CA PRO A 181 13.08 0.02 -5.57
C PRO A 181 12.77 -1.16 -4.64
N GLY A 182 13.67 -1.49 -3.72
CA GLY A 182 13.44 -2.55 -2.73
C GLY A 182 12.38 -2.12 -1.69
N VAL A 183 11.53 -3.06 -1.26
CA VAL A 183 10.36 -2.75 -0.41
C VAL A 183 10.65 -2.68 1.07
N ASN A 184 11.80 -2.80 1.59
CA ASN A 184 12.13 -2.61 3.01
C ASN A 184 13.57 -2.08 3.14
N PRO A 185 13.88 -0.88 2.67
CA PRO A 185 15.15 -0.25 3.01
C PRO A 185 15.14 0.10 4.49
N GLY A 186 16.21 -0.17 5.22
CA GLY A 186 16.31 0.04 6.67
C GLY A 186 15.74 1.38 7.19
N ALA A 187 15.69 1.56 8.48
CA ALA A 187 14.85 2.49 9.26
C ALA A 187 14.74 3.96 8.82
N ASN A 188 15.53 4.46 7.89
CA ASN A 188 15.58 5.90 7.56
C ASN A 188 14.97 6.31 6.21
N ASP A 189 14.60 5.38 5.29
CA ASP A 189 14.15 5.72 3.92
C ASP A 189 12.94 4.91 3.41
N THR A 190 12.16 4.34 4.30
CA THR A 190 11.15 3.33 3.99
C THR A 190 9.97 3.82 3.15
N LYS A 191 9.53 5.06 3.33
CA LYS A 191 8.27 5.53 2.71
C LYS A 191 8.41 5.81 1.21
N SER A 192 9.49 6.39 0.74
CA SER A 192 9.65 6.77 -0.68
C SER A 192 9.82 5.56 -1.61
N HIS A 193 10.61 4.55 -1.20
CA HIS A 193 10.84 3.34 -2.01
C HIS A 193 9.58 2.45 -2.14
N VAL A 194 8.84 2.28 -1.04
CA VAL A 194 7.57 1.54 -1.04
C VAL A 194 6.55 2.23 -1.95
N VAL A 195 6.45 3.57 -1.86
CA VAL A 195 5.58 4.37 -2.72
C VAL A 195 5.98 4.24 -4.19
N ALA A 196 7.27 4.35 -4.50
CA ALA A 196 7.76 4.21 -5.88
C ALA A 196 7.44 2.83 -6.46
N THR A 197 7.66 1.74 -5.70
CA THR A 197 7.32 0.38 -6.14
C THR A 197 5.82 0.20 -6.30
N ARG A 198 5.01 0.74 -5.38
CA ARG A 198 3.54 0.76 -5.49
C ARG A 198 3.07 1.47 -6.75
N ASN A 199 3.65 2.63 -7.06
CA ASN A 199 3.33 3.38 -8.28
C ASN A 199 3.67 2.59 -9.54
N VAL A 200 4.82 1.91 -9.58
CA VAL A 200 5.17 1.01 -10.70
C VAL A 200 4.12 -0.07 -10.88
N LEU A 201 3.70 -0.73 -9.80
CA LEU A 201 2.69 -1.79 -9.87
C LEU A 201 1.34 -1.28 -10.35
N ARG A 202 0.95 -0.09 -9.94
CA ARG A 202 -0.35 0.49 -10.34
C ARG A 202 -0.36 1.07 -11.74
N GLU A 203 0.74 1.67 -12.18
CA GLU A 203 0.76 2.49 -13.39
C GLU A 203 1.38 1.79 -14.59
N TYR A 204 2.32 0.86 -14.37
CA TYR A 204 3.12 0.30 -15.44
C TYR A 204 3.06 -1.21 -15.55
N ALA A 205 3.05 -1.94 -14.42
CA ALA A 205 3.23 -3.39 -14.45
C ALA A 205 2.03 -4.14 -15.03
N ASP A 206 2.31 -5.15 -15.85
CA ASP A 206 1.32 -6.12 -16.35
C ASP A 206 1.50 -7.48 -15.68
N ALA A 207 2.75 -7.84 -15.42
CA ALA A 207 3.14 -9.07 -14.76
C ALA A 207 4.26 -8.78 -13.75
N THR A 208 4.49 -9.72 -12.83
CA THR A 208 5.54 -9.59 -11.82
C THR A 208 6.43 -10.81 -11.74
N VAL A 209 7.70 -10.56 -11.48
CA VAL A 209 8.65 -11.57 -10.97
C VAL A 209 8.97 -11.19 -9.53
N VAL A 210 8.61 -12.08 -8.60
CA VAL A 210 8.76 -11.84 -7.15
C VAL A 210 10.02 -12.53 -6.66
N LEU A 211 10.96 -11.77 -6.08
CA LEU A 211 12.23 -12.31 -5.61
C LEU A 211 12.26 -12.43 -4.08
N PHE A 212 12.59 -13.63 -3.61
CA PHE A 212 12.88 -13.95 -2.22
C PHE A 212 14.37 -14.24 -2.05
N GLN A 213 14.90 -14.00 -0.84
CA GLN A 213 16.27 -14.41 -0.49
C GLN A 213 16.28 -15.80 0.16
N ALA A 214 17.15 -16.70 -0.25
CA ALA A 214 17.20 -18.06 0.30
C ALA A 214 17.41 -18.12 1.83
N HIS A 215 18.22 -17.21 2.38
CA HIS A 215 18.51 -17.15 3.83
C HIS A 215 17.46 -16.39 4.65
N ASN A 216 16.47 -15.77 4.01
CA ASN A 216 15.44 -14.99 4.66
C ASN A 216 14.16 -14.94 3.81
N VAL A 217 13.67 -16.11 3.46
CA VAL A 217 12.49 -16.29 2.65
C VAL A 217 11.23 -15.86 3.39
N TYR A 218 10.33 -15.22 2.68
CA TYR A 218 8.96 -14.94 3.10
C TYR A 218 8.82 -14.08 4.38
N LYS A 219 9.57 -12.98 4.46
CA LYS A 219 9.44 -12.02 5.57
C LYS A 219 8.02 -11.46 5.67
N ASN A 220 7.51 -11.33 6.90
CA ASN A 220 6.16 -10.84 7.16
C ASN A 220 5.89 -9.45 6.54
N SER A 221 6.84 -8.52 6.61
CA SER A 221 6.70 -7.19 6.02
C SER A 221 6.60 -7.22 4.50
N PHE A 222 7.36 -8.10 3.84
CA PHE A 222 7.29 -8.25 2.39
C PHE A 222 6.01 -8.98 1.97
N ARG A 223 5.58 -10.01 2.72
CA ARG A 223 4.29 -10.65 2.53
C ARG A 223 3.14 -9.66 2.62
N GLN A 224 3.12 -8.84 3.66
CA GLN A 224 2.10 -7.79 3.82
C GLN A 224 2.10 -6.82 2.64
N PHE A 225 3.27 -6.40 2.16
CA PHE A 225 3.37 -5.56 0.97
C PHE A 225 2.74 -6.24 -0.26
N LEU A 226 3.01 -7.53 -0.48
CA LEU A 226 2.44 -8.28 -1.60
C LEU A 226 0.91 -8.39 -1.50
N GLU A 227 0.38 -8.67 -0.30
CA GLU A 227 -1.06 -8.74 -0.03
C GLU A 227 -1.77 -7.41 -0.31
N GLU A 228 -1.16 -6.29 0.08
CA GLU A 228 -1.75 -4.96 -0.06
C GLU A 228 -1.62 -4.37 -1.47
N ASN A 229 -0.54 -4.66 -2.19
CA ASN A 229 -0.18 -3.91 -3.40
C ASN A 229 -0.05 -4.76 -4.67
N ALA A 230 0.13 -6.07 -4.56
CA ALA A 230 0.44 -6.94 -5.69
C ALA A 230 -0.48 -8.16 -5.82
N LYS A 231 -1.52 -8.27 -4.98
CA LYS A 231 -2.39 -9.45 -4.90
C LYS A 231 -2.95 -9.88 -6.26
N HIS A 232 -3.35 -8.94 -7.09
CA HIS A 232 -3.94 -9.20 -8.40
C HIS A 232 -2.95 -9.71 -9.46
N PHE A 233 -1.64 -9.64 -9.19
CA PHE A 233 -0.61 -10.23 -10.05
C PHE A 233 -0.24 -11.65 -9.66
N MET A 234 -0.59 -12.11 -8.45
CA MET A 234 -0.03 -13.34 -7.87
C MET A 234 -0.37 -14.60 -8.67
N ASP A 235 -1.53 -14.66 -9.32
CA ASP A 235 -1.94 -15.80 -10.15
C ASP A 235 -1.05 -16.00 -11.36
N ASP A 236 -0.51 -14.91 -11.93
CA ASP A 236 0.34 -14.90 -13.11
C ASP A 236 1.81 -14.55 -12.77
N ALA A 237 2.17 -14.48 -11.48
CA ALA A 237 3.51 -14.16 -11.03
C ALA A 237 4.48 -15.35 -11.15
N ILE A 238 5.73 -15.03 -11.43
CA ILE A 238 6.85 -15.99 -11.31
C ILE A 238 7.61 -15.68 -10.03
N PHE A 239 7.80 -16.68 -9.20
CA PHE A 239 8.48 -16.56 -7.91
C PHE A 239 9.89 -17.12 -8.01
N VAL A 240 10.87 -16.35 -7.58
CA VAL A 240 12.28 -16.73 -7.68
C VAL A 240 12.96 -16.60 -6.31
N ILE A 241 13.61 -17.64 -5.87
CA ILE A 241 14.43 -17.64 -4.67
C ILE A 241 15.89 -17.44 -5.12
N THR A 242 16.45 -16.29 -4.80
CA THR A 242 17.82 -15.91 -5.13
C THR A 242 18.82 -16.42 -4.07
N MET A 243 20.10 -16.42 -4.39
CA MET A 243 21.18 -16.81 -3.47
C MET A 243 21.03 -18.26 -2.97
N MET A 244 20.59 -19.16 -3.84
CA MET A 244 20.43 -20.58 -3.49
C MET A 244 21.77 -21.32 -3.37
N ASP A 245 22.86 -20.69 -3.79
CA ASP A 245 24.24 -21.17 -3.62
C ASP A 245 24.70 -21.21 -2.15
N VAL A 246 24.12 -20.37 -1.29
CA VAL A 246 24.44 -20.36 0.16
C VAL A 246 23.68 -21.44 0.95
N VAL A 247 22.80 -22.21 0.29
CA VAL A 247 21.98 -23.25 0.90
C VAL A 247 22.58 -24.63 0.54
N ASP A 248 22.75 -25.45 1.56
CA ASP A 248 23.17 -26.84 1.36
C ASP A 248 22.23 -27.58 0.41
N GLU A 249 22.77 -28.46 -0.40
CA GLU A 249 22.05 -29.14 -1.47
C GLU A 249 20.75 -29.81 -0.98
N ASP A 250 20.82 -30.48 0.15
CA ASP A 250 19.70 -31.19 0.77
C ASP A 250 18.57 -30.26 1.22
N GLY A 251 18.88 -29.01 1.59
CA GLY A 251 17.90 -28.01 2.05
C GLY A 251 17.24 -27.18 0.94
N ARG A 252 17.74 -27.26 -0.30
CA ARG A 252 17.27 -26.40 -1.39
C ARG A 252 15.82 -26.68 -1.78
N GLN A 253 15.44 -27.94 -1.84
CA GLN A 253 14.07 -28.32 -2.16
C GLN A 253 13.11 -27.94 -1.05
N ASP A 254 13.49 -28.11 0.20
CA ASP A 254 12.67 -27.76 1.38
C ASP A 254 12.31 -26.27 1.39
N ILE A 255 13.26 -25.38 1.01
CA ILE A 255 13.01 -23.95 0.90
C ILE A 255 12.00 -23.64 -0.23
N ILE A 256 12.13 -24.29 -1.37
CA ILE A 256 11.20 -24.14 -2.50
C ILE A 256 9.79 -24.55 -2.07
N ASP A 257 9.65 -25.70 -1.44
CA ASP A 257 8.37 -26.25 -1.00
C ASP A 257 7.75 -25.43 0.13
N PHE A 258 8.58 -24.91 1.03
CA PHE A 258 8.15 -23.94 2.04
C PHE A 258 7.56 -22.67 1.42
N VAL A 259 8.24 -22.07 0.42
CA VAL A 259 7.72 -20.89 -0.27
C VAL A 259 6.41 -21.20 -1.00
N LYS A 260 6.32 -22.34 -1.69
CA LYS A 260 5.07 -22.77 -2.35
C LYS A 260 3.93 -22.89 -1.34
N GLN A 261 4.18 -23.47 -0.17
CA GLN A 261 3.17 -23.58 0.88
C GLN A 261 2.76 -22.21 1.41
N CYS A 262 3.71 -21.31 1.68
CA CYS A 262 3.42 -19.95 2.10
C CYS A 262 2.58 -19.17 1.08
N LEU A 263 2.88 -19.31 -0.21
CA LEU A 263 2.12 -18.68 -1.30
C LEU A 263 0.70 -19.25 -1.41
N LYS A 264 0.55 -20.55 -1.22
CA LYS A 264 -0.76 -21.20 -1.17
C LYS A 264 -1.60 -20.68 0.00
N ASP A 265 -0.99 -20.55 1.17
CA ASP A 265 -1.69 -20.12 2.39
C ASP A 265 -2.05 -18.62 2.36
N SER A 266 -1.21 -17.79 1.75
CA SER A 266 -1.42 -16.34 1.71
C SER A 266 -2.28 -15.87 0.54
N PHE A 267 -2.18 -16.51 -0.63
CA PHE A 267 -2.82 -16.06 -1.87
C PHE A 267 -3.73 -17.10 -2.50
N ALA A 268 -3.93 -18.26 -1.86
CA ALA A 268 -4.71 -19.40 -2.37
C ALA A 268 -4.21 -19.95 -3.74
N LEU A 269 -2.92 -19.82 -4.04
CA LEU A 269 -2.35 -20.27 -5.30
C LEU A 269 -2.26 -21.80 -5.34
N ASN A 270 -2.87 -22.43 -6.34
CA ASN A 270 -2.91 -23.88 -6.43
C ASN A 270 -1.56 -24.51 -6.80
N ASN A 271 -0.81 -23.89 -7.69
CA ASN A 271 0.50 -24.38 -8.16
C ASN A 271 1.42 -23.23 -8.57
N PRO A 272 1.96 -22.45 -7.58
CA PRO A 272 2.81 -21.32 -7.91
C PRO A 272 4.11 -21.77 -8.58
N MET A 273 4.55 -21.04 -9.60
CA MET A 273 5.83 -21.26 -10.26
C MET A 273 6.96 -20.70 -9.39
N VAL A 274 7.63 -21.57 -8.64
CA VAL A 274 8.72 -21.21 -7.73
C VAL A 274 10.03 -21.85 -8.19
N PHE A 275 11.05 -21.01 -8.41
CA PHE A 275 12.37 -21.41 -8.88
C PHE A 275 13.46 -20.95 -7.93
N GLY A 276 14.50 -21.76 -7.77
CA GLY A 276 15.72 -21.38 -7.05
C GLY A 276 16.86 -21.05 -8.02
N CYS A 277 17.59 -19.96 -7.77
CA CYS A 277 18.71 -19.57 -8.61
C CYS A 277 19.87 -18.88 -7.86
N CYS A 278 21.01 -18.77 -8.54
CA CYS A 278 22.11 -17.88 -8.20
C CYS A 278 22.51 -17.05 -9.41
N ALA A 279 22.02 -15.81 -9.49
CA ALA A 279 22.31 -14.91 -10.59
C ALA A 279 23.73 -14.32 -10.55
N LYS A 280 24.42 -14.40 -9.39
CA LYS A 280 25.78 -13.88 -9.23
C LYS A 280 26.77 -14.62 -10.13
N HIS A 281 26.78 -15.93 -10.11
CA HIS A 281 27.71 -16.75 -10.90
C HIS A 281 27.52 -16.57 -12.40
N VAL A 282 26.29 -16.30 -12.86
CA VAL A 282 26.02 -15.94 -14.26
C VAL A 282 26.69 -14.64 -14.66
N ASN A 283 26.63 -13.60 -13.81
CA ASN A 283 27.22 -12.29 -14.11
C ASN A 283 28.75 -12.31 -14.03
N GLU A 284 29.32 -13.19 -13.23
CA GLU A 284 30.77 -13.34 -13.05
C GLU A 284 31.41 -14.23 -14.13
N ASN A 285 30.61 -14.87 -14.98
CA ASN A 285 31.05 -15.84 -15.99
C ASN A 285 31.99 -16.91 -15.39
N SER A 286 31.60 -17.47 -14.26
CA SER A 286 32.45 -18.39 -13.52
C SER A 286 32.86 -19.61 -14.33
N LEU A 287 34.12 -20.00 -14.26
CA LEU A 287 34.67 -21.20 -14.87
C LEU A 287 34.71 -22.39 -13.90
N ASP A 288 34.30 -22.20 -12.65
CA ASP A 288 34.20 -23.25 -11.66
C ASP A 288 33.04 -24.20 -12.00
N LYS A 289 33.29 -25.51 -11.88
CA LYS A 289 32.28 -26.51 -12.26
C LYS A 289 31.05 -26.51 -11.35
N GLU A 290 31.21 -26.21 -10.07
CA GLU A 290 30.08 -26.16 -9.12
C GLU A 290 29.24 -24.90 -9.38
N GLU A 291 29.88 -23.78 -9.70
CA GLU A 291 29.23 -22.53 -10.06
C GLU A 291 28.58 -22.60 -11.45
N GLN A 292 29.14 -23.38 -12.38
CA GLN A 292 28.57 -23.60 -13.72
C GLN A 292 27.17 -24.26 -13.65
N ILE A 293 26.92 -25.13 -12.65
CA ILE A 293 25.60 -25.72 -12.44
C ILE A 293 24.54 -24.61 -12.21
N TRP A 294 24.91 -23.53 -11.54
CA TRP A 294 24.01 -22.41 -11.35
C TRP A 294 23.77 -21.60 -12.62
N CYS A 295 24.77 -21.51 -13.49
CA CYS A 295 24.62 -20.87 -14.79
C CYS A 295 23.63 -21.64 -15.66
N ASP A 296 23.74 -22.97 -15.71
CA ASP A 296 22.86 -23.84 -16.48
C ASP A 296 21.41 -23.78 -15.93
N LYS A 297 21.22 -23.86 -14.62
CA LYS A 297 19.91 -23.69 -13.96
C LYS A 297 19.31 -22.31 -14.21
N PHE A 298 20.15 -21.29 -14.27
CA PHE A 298 19.67 -19.93 -14.55
C PHE A 298 19.24 -19.77 -16.01
N ASP A 299 19.95 -20.37 -16.95
CA ASP A 299 19.56 -20.38 -18.36
C ASP A 299 18.24 -21.14 -18.58
N GLU A 300 18.00 -22.25 -17.88
CA GLU A 300 16.70 -22.94 -17.85
C GLU A 300 15.59 -22.02 -17.30
N LEU A 301 15.82 -21.41 -16.16
CA LEU A 301 14.89 -20.44 -15.56
C LEU A 301 14.61 -19.27 -16.51
N ARG A 302 15.65 -18.70 -17.10
CA ARG A 302 15.55 -17.61 -18.06
C ARG A 302 14.67 -17.99 -19.25
N ASN A 303 14.92 -19.15 -19.84
CA ASN A 303 14.12 -19.66 -20.96
C ASN A 303 12.66 -19.91 -20.55
N THR A 304 12.43 -20.43 -19.35
CA THR A 304 11.09 -20.62 -18.80
C THR A 304 10.37 -19.28 -18.64
N ILE A 305 11.03 -18.27 -18.07
CA ILE A 305 10.46 -16.92 -17.91
C ILE A 305 10.10 -16.33 -19.29
N ILE A 306 11.02 -16.39 -20.25
CA ILE A 306 10.82 -15.83 -21.60
C ILE A 306 9.66 -16.54 -22.29
N THR A 307 9.63 -17.87 -22.29
CA THR A 307 8.56 -18.66 -22.93
C THR A 307 7.22 -18.34 -22.28
N TYR A 308 7.14 -18.39 -20.95
CA TYR A 308 5.91 -18.09 -20.23
C TYR A 308 5.35 -16.68 -20.53
N ILE A 309 6.25 -15.70 -20.54
CA ILE A 309 5.88 -14.30 -20.82
C ILE A 309 5.39 -14.16 -22.26
N ASN A 310 6.12 -14.70 -23.24
CA ASN A 310 5.79 -14.57 -24.66
C ASN A 310 4.50 -15.32 -25.03
N ASP A 311 4.30 -16.54 -24.50
CA ASP A 311 3.12 -17.35 -24.78
C ASP A 311 1.84 -16.73 -24.21
N ARG A 312 1.94 -16.00 -23.12
CA ARG A 312 0.79 -15.41 -22.42
C ARG A 312 0.64 -13.91 -22.60
N ARG A 313 1.54 -13.27 -23.32
CA ARG A 313 1.61 -11.81 -23.47
C ARG A 313 0.27 -11.17 -23.84
N GLU A 314 -0.34 -11.62 -24.94
CA GLU A 314 -1.61 -11.05 -25.40
C GLU A 314 -2.74 -11.24 -24.37
N PHE A 315 -2.75 -12.38 -23.71
CA PHE A 315 -3.72 -12.69 -22.68
C PHE A 315 -3.55 -11.76 -21.46
N ILE A 316 -2.32 -11.63 -20.97
CA ILE A 316 -2.02 -10.78 -19.80
C ILE A 316 -2.37 -9.32 -20.08
N ILE A 317 -1.98 -8.80 -21.26
CA ILE A 317 -2.29 -7.41 -21.63
C ILE A 317 -3.82 -7.19 -21.70
N LYS A 318 -4.55 -8.09 -22.34
CA LYS A 318 -6.02 -8.00 -22.43
C LYS A 318 -6.65 -8.11 -21.05
N LYS A 319 -6.20 -9.04 -20.21
CA LYS A 319 -6.65 -9.19 -18.82
C LYS A 319 -6.45 -7.89 -18.03
N GLN A 320 -5.27 -7.27 -18.13
CA GLN A 320 -4.99 -6.00 -17.43
C GLN A 320 -5.87 -4.85 -17.92
N ILE A 321 -6.05 -4.71 -19.24
CA ILE A 321 -6.96 -3.70 -19.79
C ILE A 321 -8.40 -3.95 -19.30
N SER A 322 -8.84 -5.20 -19.29
CA SER A 322 -10.18 -5.57 -18.80
C SER A 322 -10.36 -5.25 -17.32
N VAL A 323 -9.36 -5.55 -16.48
CA VAL A 323 -9.37 -5.22 -15.04
C VAL A 323 -9.44 -3.71 -14.82
N LEU A 324 -8.61 -2.93 -15.53
CA LEU A 324 -8.62 -1.48 -15.42
C LEU A 324 -9.94 -0.86 -15.91
N LEU A 325 -10.50 -1.39 -17.00
CA LEU A 325 -11.81 -0.98 -17.51
C LEU A 325 -12.92 -1.33 -16.52
N LYS A 326 -12.90 -2.55 -15.97
CA LYS A 326 -13.87 -2.98 -14.97
C LYS A 326 -13.86 -2.03 -13.77
N GLN A 327 -12.69 -1.76 -13.20
CA GLN A 327 -12.53 -0.83 -12.08
C GLN A 327 -13.04 0.59 -12.41
N LEU A 328 -12.74 1.11 -13.59
CA LEU A 328 -13.21 2.43 -14.01
C LEU A 328 -14.72 2.45 -14.19
N ILE A 329 -15.29 1.42 -14.82
CA ILE A 329 -16.74 1.32 -15.07
C ILE A 329 -17.50 1.15 -13.75
N GLU A 330 -17.03 0.30 -12.82
CA GLU A 330 -17.64 0.11 -11.50
C GLU A 330 -17.76 1.42 -10.74
N VAL A 331 -16.67 2.19 -10.64
CA VAL A 331 -16.70 3.49 -9.94
C VAL A 331 -17.56 4.53 -10.67
N LEU A 332 -17.53 4.56 -12.00
CA LEU A 332 -18.39 5.43 -12.80
C LEU A 332 -19.87 5.07 -12.66
N ASP A 333 -20.17 3.77 -12.66
CA ASP A 333 -21.55 3.27 -12.54
C ASP A 333 -22.13 3.56 -11.16
N GLU A 334 -21.33 3.38 -10.08
CA GLU A 334 -21.73 3.79 -8.73
C GLU A 334 -22.09 5.28 -8.69
N ASP A 335 -21.27 6.15 -9.27
CA ASP A 335 -21.54 7.58 -9.32
C ASP A 335 -22.78 7.92 -10.17
N ILE A 336 -22.99 7.21 -11.27
CA ILE A 336 -24.18 7.37 -12.12
C ILE A 336 -25.45 6.94 -11.36
N GLN A 337 -25.40 5.81 -10.66
CA GLN A 337 -26.52 5.34 -9.83
C GLN A 337 -26.83 6.31 -8.69
N GLU A 338 -25.78 6.80 -8.03
CA GLU A 338 -25.91 7.84 -7.01
C GLU A 338 -26.55 9.11 -7.60
N ASN A 339 -26.12 9.51 -8.80
CA ASN A 339 -26.67 10.66 -9.51
C ASN A 339 -28.15 10.45 -9.90
N ILE A 340 -28.51 9.26 -10.41
CA ILE A 340 -29.91 8.91 -10.71
C ILE A 340 -30.77 9.00 -9.44
N SER A 341 -30.31 8.39 -8.35
CA SER A 341 -31.00 8.40 -7.07
C SER A 341 -31.22 9.81 -6.57
N ARG A 342 -30.18 10.63 -6.62
CA ARG A 342 -30.19 12.03 -6.22
C ARG A 342 -31.18 12.86 -7.04
N ILE A 343 -31.07 12.79 -8.39
CA ILE A 343 -31.92 13.60 -9.27
C ILE A 343 -33.38 13.16 -9.16
N THR A 344 -33.64 11.84 -9.02
CA THR A 344 -35.00 11.31 -8.83
C THR A 344 -35.62 11.85 -7.55
N GLN A 345 -34.85 11.89 -6.48
CA GLN A 345 -35.32 12.40 -5.20
C GLN A 345 -35.47 13.91 -5.21
N GLU A 346 -34.58 14.65 -5.89
CA GLU A 346 -34.74 16.06 -6.17
C GLU A 346 -36.06 16.35 -6.87
N LEU A 347 -36.45 15.49 -7.81
CA LEU A 347 -37.71 15.61 -8.56
C LEU A 347 -38.95 15.34 -7.68
N ASP A 348 -38.88 14.37 -6.77
CA ASP A 348 -40.02 13.98 -5.93
C ASP A 348 -40.32 14.99 -4.81
N VAL A 349 -39.30 15.69 -4.29
CA VAL A 349 -39.47 16.73 -3.24
C VAL A 349 -39.91 18.07 -3.81
N LEU A 350 -39.52 18.32 -5.03
CA LEU A 350 -40.13 19.45 -5.73
C LEU A 350 -41.65 19.34 -5.76
N LYS A 351 -42.17 18.13 -5.54
CA LYS A 351 -43.61 17.84 -5.45
C LYS A 351 -44.18 17.91 -4.02
N GLN A 352 -43.37 17.96 -2.98
CA GLN A 352 -43.84 17.92 -1.57
C GLN A 352 -43.29 19.12 -0.76
N ASN A 353 -44.15 20.10 -0.50
CA ASN A 353 -43.85 21.38 0.18
C ASN A 353 -43.65 21.29 1.71
N SER A 354 -42.78 20.44 2.25
CA SER A 354 -42.56 20.43 3.72
C SER A 354 -41.07 20.37 4.11
N ILE A 355 -40.34 21.43 3.79
CA ILE A 355 -38.87 21.57 4.13
C ILE A 355 -38.64 21.99 5.59
N GLU A 356 -39.67 22.44 6.30
CA GLU A 356 -39.54 22.97 7.68
C GLU A 356 -39.05 21.91 8.69
N ASN A 357 -39.33 20.65 8.47
CA ASN A 357 -38.96 19.57 9.37
C ASN A 357 -37.50 19.06 9.21
N LEU A 358 -36.80 19.41 8.13
CA LEU A 358 -35.45 18.90 7.87
C LEU A 358 -34.45 19.28 8.97
N LYS A 359 -34.52 20.51 9.46
CA LYS A 359 -33.62 20.99 10.50
C LYS A 359 -33.80 20.23 11.81
N ASP A 360 -35.05 19.91 12.12
CA ASP A 360 -35.39 19.19 13.35
C ASP A 360 -34.96 17.71 13.24
N GLU A 361 -35.17 17.06 12.08
CA GLU A 361 -34.67 15.71 11.81
C GLU A 361 -33.15 15.61 11.89
N LEU A 362 -32.41 16.60 11.37
CA LEU A 362 -30.94 16.65 11.47
C LEU A 362 -30.46 16.80 12.92
N ASN A 363 -31.15 17.64 13.71
CA ASN A 363 -30.83 17.83 15.12
C ASN A 363 -31.14 16.58 15.95
N GLU A 364 -32.26 15.91 15.71
CA GLU A 364 -32.62 14.63 16.35
C GLU A 364 -31.58 13.55 16.04
N ASN A 365 -31.19 13.42 14.78
CA ASN A 365 -30.13 12.48 14.38
C ASN A 365 -28.81 12.80 15.10
N LYS A 366 -28.41 14.08 15.16
CA LYS A 366 -27.19 14.48 15.88
C LYS A 366 -27.22 14.03 17.34
N LEU A 367 -28.31 14.31 18.06
CA LEU A 367 -28.45 13.91 19.47
C LEU A 367 -28.42 12.39 19.64
N ALA A 368 -29.11 11.65 18.78
CA ALA A 368 -29.17 10.19 18.82
C ALA A 368 -27.78 9.57 18.60
N TYR A 369 -27.03 10.05 17.61
CA TYR A 369 -25.72 9.49 17.28
C TYR A 369 -24.61 9.94 18.23
N THR A 370 -24.67 11.16 18.79
CA THR A 370 -23.81 11.58 19.89
C THR A 370 -23.98 10.66 21.11
N LYS A 371 -25.23 10.28 21.42
CA LYS A 371 -25.51 9.31 22.47
C LYS A 371 -24.93 7.94 22.14
N LYS A 372 -25.15 7.43 20.91
CA LYS A 372 -24.57 6.14 20.47
C LYS A 372 -23.04 6.11 20.63
N ILE A 373 -22.32 7.18 20.24
CA ILE A 373 -20.87 7.27 20.43
C ILE A 373 -20.51 7.21 21.92
N ASN A 374 -21.23 7.97 22.76
CA ASN A 374 -20.98 7.96 24.19
C ASN A 374 -21.19 6.60 24.83
N ASP A 375 -22.26 5.89 24.42
CA ASP A 375 -22.62 4.56 24.95
C ASP A 375 -21.67 3.46 24.42
N SER A 376 -21.11 3.62 23.20
CA SER A 376 -20.19 2.65 22.59
C SER A 376 -18.77 2.70 23.15
N LEU A 377 -18.39 3.80 23.78
CA LEU A 377 -17.06 4.01 24.37
C LEU A 377 -17.14 3.88 25.90
N ASP A 378 -17.25 2.66 26.39
CA ASP A 378 -17.01 2.38 27.82
C ASP A 378 -15.49 2.37 28.08
N LEU A 379 -15.02 3.45 28.75
CA LEU A 379 -13.61 3.59 29.09
C LEU A 379 -13.10 2.53 30.08
N THR A 380 -13.98 1.80 30.77
CA THR A 380 -13.61 0.70 31.67
C THR A 380 -13.01 -0.48 30.91
N ASP A 381 -13.49 -0.75 29.71
CA ASP A 381 -12.95 -1.79 28.83
C ASP A 381 -11.52 -1.49 28.38
N PHE A 382 -11.21 -0.20 28.18
CA PHE A 382 -9.85 0.23 27.83
C PHE A 382 -8.89 0.13 29.02
N ASP A 383 -9.36 0.40 30.25
CA ASP A 383 -8.58 0.18 31.49
C ASP A 383 -8.21 -1.30 31.64
N SER A 384 -9.14 -2.21 31.36
CA SER A 384 -8.88 -3.67 31.38
C SER A 384 -7.84 -4.08 30.34
N ALA A 385 -7.99 -3.59 29.11
CA ALA A 385 -7.04 -3.86 28.02
C ALA A 385 -5.64 -3.30 28.33
N TYR A 386 -5.58 -2.08 28.88
CA TYR A 386 -4.34 -1.44 29.31
C TYR A 386 -3.61 -2.27 30.35
N ASN A 387 -4.28 -2.66 31.43
CA ASN A 387 -3.69 -3.49 32.47
C ASN A 387 -3.27 -4.87 31.93
N GLY A 388 -4.04 -5.41 31.00
CA GLY A 388 -3.76 -6.69 30.33
C GLY A 388 -2.45 -6.68 29.54
N LEU A 389 -2.12 -5.57 28.83
CA LEU A 389 -0.85 -5.41 28.13
C LEU A 389 0.34 -5.64 29.06
N PHE A 390 0.38 -4.91 30.17
CA PHE A 390 1.51 -4.98 31.11
C PHE A 390 1.59 -6.36 31.79
N SER A 391 0.45 -6.96 32.09
CA SER A 391 0.40 -8.32 32.65
C SER A 391 0.94 -9.36 31.66
N ASN A 392 0.62 -9.22 30.37
CA ASN A 392 1.13 -10.09 29.31
C ASN A 392 2.64 -9.94 29.15
N ILE A 393 3.14 -8.70 29.12
CA ILE A 393 4.59 -8.43 29.02
C ILE A 393 5.34 -9.10 30.18
N ILE A 394 4.86 -8.93 31.42
CA ILE A 394 5.44 -9.56 32.60
C ILE A 394 5.43 -11.09 32.44
N SER A 395 4.30 -11.67 32.05
CA SER A 395 4.15 -13.11 31.90
C SER A 395 5.10 -13.69 30.85
N ILE A 396 5.20 -13.04 29.68
CA ILE A 396 6.07 -13.49 28.58
C ILE A 396 7.54 -13.32 29.00
N ALA A 397 7.90 -12.16 29.57
CA ALA A 397 9.26 -11.92 30.07
C ALA A 397 9.68 -12.95 31.12
N THR A 398 8.80 -13.23 32.08
CA THR A 398 9.04 -14.24 33.13
C THR A 398 9.28 -15.63 32.51
N ARG A 399 8.45 -16.04 31.55
CA ARG A 399 8.66 -17.32 30.84
C ARG A 399 9.97 -17.35 30.08
N GLY A 400 10.30 -16.27 29.37
CA GLY A 400 11.55 -16.16 28.61
C GLY A 400 12.78 -16.20 29.52
N ILE A 401 12.78 -15.46 30.63
CA ILE A 401 13.86 -15.47 31.62
C ILE A 401 14.00 -16.87 32.23
N ASN A 402 12.89 -17.52 32.59
CA ASN A 402 12.93 -18.86 33.15
C ASN A 402 13.47 -19.91 32.16
N SER A 403 13.29 -19.71 30.86
CA SER A 403 13.82 -20.58 29.80
C SER A 403 15.34 -20.41 29.58
N CYS A 404 15.96 -19.34 30.09
CA CYS A 404 17.39 -19.13 29.92
C CYS A 404 18.21 -20.20 30.64
N THR A 405 19.21 -20.74 29.95
CA THR A 405 20.18 -21.70 30.47
C THR A 405 21.56 -21.08 30.54
N LYS A 406 22.49 -21.67 31.32
CA LYS A 406 23.88 -21.18 31.36
C LYS A 406 24.55 -21.28 30.00
N ILE A 407 25.16 -20.19 29.57
CA ILE A 407 26.00 -20.13 28.38
C ILE A 407 27.45 -20.12 28.81
N ARG A 408 28.23 -21.12 28.41
CA ARG A 408 29.66 -21.27 28.75
C ARG A 408 29.97 -21.16 30.25
N GLY A 409 29.05 -21.63 31.10
CA GLY A 409 29.22 -21.57 32.56
C GLY A 409 28.80 -20.24 33.21
N ASP A 410 28.45 -19.22 32.42
CA ASP A 410 27.99 -17.92 32.92
C ASP A 410 26.46 -17.85 32.95
N SER A 411 25.92 -17.73 34.17
CA SER A 411 24.47 -17.63 34.40
C SER A 411 23.91 -16.29 33.94
N TYR A 412 24.71 -15.23 33.94
CA TYR A 412 24.26 -13.88 33.66
C TYR A 412 24.19 -13.58 32.15
N SER A 413 25.12 -14.10 31.36
CA SER A 413 25.18 -13.85 29.93
C SER A 413 23.91 -14.25 29.20
N ALA A 414 23.30 -15.39 29.56
CA ALA A 414 22.07 -15.88 28.94
C ALA A 414 20.87 -14.97 29.25
N ILE A 415 20.71 -14.57 30.51
CA ILE A 415 19.63 -13.69 30.96
C ILE A 415 19.82 -12.29 30.37
N SER A 416 21.04 -11.76 30.41
CA SER A 416 21.36 -10.46 29.88
C SER A 416 21.16 -10.39 28.36
N TYR A 417 21.54 -11.43 27.62
CA TYR A 417 21.25 -11.53 26.20
C TYR A 417 19.75 -11.52 25.92
N TYR A 418 18.96 -12.31 26.68
CA TYR A 418 17.52 -12.29 26.53
C TYR A 418 16.94 -10.90 26.79
N MET A 419 17.33 -10.26 27.88
CA MET A 419 16.78 -8.95 28.28
C MET A 419 17.21 -7.82 27.35
N SER A 420 18.43 -7.85 26.81
CA SER A 420 18.93 -6.79 25.94
C SER A 420 18.58 -6.97 24.46
N LYS A 421 18.30 -8.19 24.01
CA LYS A 421 18.04 -8.48 22.59
C LYS A 421 16.63 -9.02 22.33
N SER A 422 16.17 -9.99 23.10
CA SER A 422 14.90 -10.65 22.84
C SER A 422 13.71 -9.93 23.48
N LEU A 423 13.87 -9.45 24.72
CA LEU A 423 12.78 -8.80 25.45
C LEU A 423 12.29 -7.51 24.76
N PRO A 424 13.15 -6.61 24.24
CA PRO A 424 12.67 -5.42 23.52
C PRO A 424 11.78 -5.78 22.32
N THR A 425 12.18 -6.77 21.52
CA THR A 425 11.37 -7.24 20.39
C THR A 425 10.01 -7.80 20.83
N VAL A 426 9.98 -8.51 21.95
CA VAL A 426 8.72 -9.02 22.53
C VAL A 426 7.83 -7.87 22.96
N ILE A 427 8.39 -6.88 23.63
CA ILE A 427 7.66 -5.70 24.09
C ILE A 427 7.07 -4.93 22.91
N GLU A 428 7.88 -4.66 21.90
CA GLU A 428 7.45 -3.99 20.66
C GLU A 428 6.28 -4.74 19.99
N ARG A 429 6.37 -6.08 19.91
CA ARG A 429 5.27 -6.89 19.37
C ARG A 429 4.01 -6.76 20.22
N GLU A 430 4.10 -6.89 21.55
CA GLU A 430 2.92 -6.77 22.43
C GLU A 430 2.29 -5.37 22.39
N GLN A 431 3.11 -4.32 22.24
CA GLN A 431 2.63 -2.94 22.05
C GLN A 431 1.90 -2.80 20.71
N LYS A 432 2.45 -3.35 19.64
CA LYS A 432 1.80 -3.35 18.31
C LYS A 432 0.47 -4.12 18.32
N ASP A 433 0.46 -5.31 18.94
CA ASP A 433 -0.77 -6.10 19.10
C ASP A 433 -1.80 -5.40 19.99
N PHE A 434 -1.34 -4.66 20.98
CA PHE A 434 -2.20 -3.84 21.83
C PHE A 434 -2.79 -2.66 21.05
N SER A 435 -1.97 -1.93 20.28
CA SER A 435 -2.43 -0.85 19.39
C SER A 435 -3.53 -1.33 18.46
N LYS A 436 -3.31 -2.48 17.81
CA LYS A 436 -4.32 -3.08 16.94
C LYS A 436 -5.63 -3.39 17.70
N ARG A 437 -5.53 -4.01 18.87
CA ARG A 437 -6.73 -4.29 19.70
C ARG A 437 -7.46 -3.03 20.16
N LEU A 438 -6.73 -1.93 20.39
CA LEU A 438 -7.35 -0.63 20.69
C LEU A 438 -8.06 -0.07 19.46
N ASP A 439 -7.44 -0.12 18.29
CA ASP A 439 -8.04 0.33 17.05
C ASP A 439 -9.31 -0.48 16.73
N ASP A 440 -9.28 -1.80 16.93
CA ASP A 440 -10.46 -2.67 16.76
C ASP A 440 -11.62 -2.26 17.70
N LYS A 441 -11.33 -1.76 18.92
CA LYS A 441 -12.35 -1.25 19.84
C LYS A 441 -12.98 0.09 19.40
N PHE A 442 -12.29 0.84 18.54
CA PHE A 442 -12.82 2.07 17.95
C PHE A 442 -13.56 1.82 16.62
N ASN A 443 -13.44 0.64 16.01
CA ASN A 443 -14.14 0.30 14.78
C ASN A 443 -15.66 0.51 14.85
N PRO A 444 -16.38 0.15 15.94
CA PRO A 444 -17.82 0.41 16.03
C PRO A 444 -18.20 1.89 15.86
N ILE A 445 -17.30 2.81 16.23
CA ILE A 445 -17.58 4.25 16.08
C ILE A 445 -17.50 4.66 14.61
N LYS A 446 -16.61 4.06 13.84
CA LYS A 446 -16.57 4.27 12.39
C LYS A 446 -17.91 3.89 11.76
N GLU A 447 -18.48 2.76 12.17
CA GLU A 447 -19.80 2.33 11.74
C GLU A 447 -20.89 3.31 12.18
N ILE A 448 -20.86 3.78 13.44
CA ILE A 448 -21.81 4.78 13.96
C ILE A 448 -21.74 6.09 13.18
N ILE A 449 -20.54 6.59 12.86
CA ILE A 449 -20.38 7.82 12.07
C ILE A 449 -20.82 7.59 10.62
N GLN A 450 -20.53 6.42 10.08
CA GLN A 450 -20.98 6.02 8.75
C GLN A 450 -22.52 5.89 8.70
N GLU A 451 -23.13 5.29 9.72
CA GLU A 451 -24.60 5.26 9.88
C GLU A 451 -25.18 6.67 10.00
N TYR A 452 -24.55 7.56 10.80
CA TYR A 452 -24.98 8.95 10.94
C TYR A 452 -24.94 9.68 9.59
N THR A 453 -23.83 9.50 8.87
CA THR A 453 -23.67 10.09 7.55
C THR A 453 -24.72 9.57 6.58
N ASN A 454 -24.95 8.25 6.56
CA ASN A 454 -25.95 7.62 5.72
C ASN A 454 -27.37 8.05 6.13
N LYS A 455 -27.64 8.14 7.44
CA LYS A 455 -28.93 8.60 7.95
C LYS A 455 -29.22 10.05 7.56
N ASN A 456 -28.24 10.94 7.69
CA ASN A 456 -28.40 12.31 7.21
C ASN A 456 -28.50 12.38 5.67
N LYS A 457 -27.79 11.51 4.96
CA LYS A 457 -27.97 11.34 3.51
C LYS A 457 -29.41 10.96 3.17
N GLU A 458 -30.01 9.97 3.87
CA GLU A 458 -31.41 9.59 3.70
C GLU A 458 -32.36 10.76 3.99
N VAL A 459 -32.07 11.53 5.05
CA VAL A 459 -32.86 12.73 5.39
C VAL A 459 -32.76 13.78 4.30
N PHE A 460 -31.55 14.09 3.82
CA PHE A 460 -31.36 15.00 2.69
C PHE A 460 -32.01 14.44 1.41
N GLN A 461 -31.89 13.14 1.19
CA GLN A 461 -32.55 12.46 0.08
C GLN A 461 -34.08 12.56 0.15
N LYS A 462 -34.68 12.38 1.32
CA LYS A 462 -36.12 12.57 1.55
C LYS A 462 -36.60 13.98 1.14
N TYR A 463 -35.74 14.98 1.28
CA TYR A 463 -36.01 16.37 0.90
C TYR A 463 -35.32 16.77 -0.41
N SER A 464 -34.66 15.85 -1.16
CA SER A 464 -33.98 15.97 -2.46
C SER A 464 -32.96 17.09 -2.58
N ILE A 465 -32.13 17.22 -1.60
CA ILE A 465 -31.07 18.19 -1.56
C ILE A 465 -29.78 17.58 -2.13
N ASN A 466 -29.16 18.27 -3.09
CA ASN A 466 -27.91 17.86 -3.71
C ASN A 466 -26.71 18.15 -2.80
N LEU A 467 -26.09 17.12 -2.24
CA LEU A 467 -24.93 17.24 -1.35
C LEU A 467 -23.58 17.32 -2.11
N SER A 468 -23.59 17.21 -3.44
CA SER A 468 -22.34 17.21 -4.24
C SER A 468 -21.70 18.59 -4.43
N GLN A 469 -22.35 19.67 -3.99
CA GLN A 469 -21.86 21.05 -4.14
C GLN A 469 -21.23 21.64 -2.87
N ALA A 470 -21.11 20.86 -1.79
CA ALA A 470 -20.51 21.33 -0.55
C ALA A 470 -18.98 21.45 -0.67
N LYS A 471 -18.42 22.60 -0.31
CA LYS A 471 -16.97 22.82 -0.28
C LYS A 471 -16.33 22.08 0.87
N SER A 472 -15.10 21.60 0.65
CA SER A 472 -14.24 20.90 1.62
C SER A 472 -14.08 21.66 2.95
N ILE A 473 -13.84 20.90 3.99
CA ILE A 473 -13.73 21.38 5.35
C ILE A 473 -12.37 21.03 5.93
N SER A 474 -11.60 22.04 6.33
CA SER A 474 -10.46 21.83 7.22
C SER A 474 -10.93 21.70 8.67
N VAL A 475 -10.62 20.61 9.33
CA VAL A 475 -10.72 20.50 10.78
C VAL A 475 -9.44 21.07 11.38
N GLN A 476 -9.52 22.28 11.91
CA GLN A 476 -8.48 22.80 12.80
C GLN A 476 -8.78 22.28 14.21
N GLY A 477 -8.13 21.19 14.58
CA GLY A 477 -8.02 20.75 15.96
C GLY A 477 -6.59 20.97 16.40
N GLU A 478 -6.35 21.77 17.41
CA GLU A 478 -5.07 21.84 18.09
C GLU A 478 -4.78 20.50 18.74
N THR A 479 -4.12 19.61 17.99
CA THR A 479 -3.53 18.39 18.54
C THR A 479 -2.03 18.47 18.34
N SER A 480 -1.34 18.39 19.46
CA SER A 480 0.11 18.36 19.58
C SER A 480 0.78 17.44 18.53
N SER A 481 1.81 17.95 17.90
CA SER A 481 2.91 17.30 17.15
C SER A 481 2.64 16.23 16.09
N TYR A 482 1.42 15.77 15.83
CA TYR A 482 1.03 14.86 14.74
C TYR A 482 0.21 15.54 13.65
N SER A 483 0.10 16.86 13.62
CA SER A 483 -0.62 17.65 12.62
C SER A 483 -0.09 17.47 11.18
N GLY A 484 1.14 17.03 11.02
CA GLY A 484 1.78 16.91 9.71
C GLY A 484 1.24 15.76 8.81
N GLU A 485 0.59 14.74 9.38
CA GLU A 485 -0.03 13.66 8.58
C GLU A 485 -1.51 13.93 8.30
N ILE A 486 -2.19 14.65 9.17
CA ILE A 486 -3.59 15.08 8.95
C ILE A 486 -3.65 16.23 7.92
N GLU A 487 -2.67 17.13 7.90
CA GLU A 487 -2.58 18.18 6.87
C GLU A 487 -2.28 17.63 5.47
N LYS A 488 -1.68 16.43 5.36
CA LYS A 488 -1.45 15.77 4.05
C LYS A 488 -2.67 15.04 3.49
N ILE A 489 -3.71 14.83 4.29
CA ILE A 489 -5.02 14.48 3.80
C ILE A 489 -5.73 15.80 3.44
N ALA A 490 -5.17 16.55 2.52
CA ALA A 490 -5.83 17.69 1.91
C ALA A 490 -6.96 17.13 1.04
N TYR A 491 -8.16 17.28 1.53
CA TYR A 491 -9.37 16.93 0.80
C TYR A 491 -9.58 17.95 -0.31
N ASP A 492 -9.25 17.54 -1.50
CA ASP A 492 -9.54 18.27 -2.71
C ASP A 492 -10.94 17.90 -3.16
N GLY A 493 -11.88 18.85 -2.97
CA GLY A 493 -13.13 18.99 -3.70
C GLY A 493 -14.02 17.77 -3.96
N GLY A 494 -13.91 16.71 -3.16
CA GLY A 494 -14.73 15.51 -3.29
C GLY A 494 -16.18 15.70 -2.82
N ASN A 495 -16.98 14.66 -2.98
CA ASN A 495 -18.35 14.60 -2.50
C ASN A 495 -18.39 14.75 -0.95
N LEU A 496 -19.17 15.68 -0.40
CA LEU A 496 -19.28 15.94 1.05
C LEU A 496 -19.41 14.64 1.87
N LEU A 497 -20.10 13.65 1.35
CA LEU A 497 -20.33 12.37 2.02
C LEU A 497 -19.06 11.51 2.06
N THR A 498 -18.27 11.51 1.01
CA THR A 498 -16.98 10.81 0.95
C THR A 498 -16.00 11.46 1.92
N ASP A 499 -15.88 12.78 1.88
CA ASP A 499 -15.02 13.57 2.76
C ASP A 499 -15.38 13.38 4.23
N VAL A 500 -16.69 13.32 4.53
CA VAL A 500 -17.21 13.09 5.88
C VAL A 500 -16.85 11.68 6.37
N VAL A 501 -17.00 10.66 5.55
CA VAL A 501 -16.67 9.26 5.91
C VAL A 501 -15.17 9.09 6.06
N GLU A 502 -14.37 9.68 5.19
CA GLU A 502 -12.91 9.63 5.26
C GLU A 502 -12.37 10.41 6.47
N LEU A 503 -12.91 11.60 6.76
CA LEU A 503 -12.57 12.38 7.95
C LEU A 503 -12.88 11.59 9.22
N ALA A 504 -14.07 11.00 9.30
CA ALA A 504 -14.46 10.15 10.40
C ALA A 504 -13.55 8.93 10.54
N GLY A 505 -13.20 8.32 9.42
CA GLY A 505 -12.22 7.22 9.36
C GLY A 505 -10.85 7.65 9.87
N ALA A 506 -10.35 8.81 9.44
CA ALA A 506 -9.06 9.35 9.86
C ALA A 506 -9.02 9.62 11.37
N VAL A 507 -10.08 10.22 11.94
CA VAL A 507 -10.15 10.49 13.41
C VAL A 507 -10.21 9.18 14.22
N VAL A 508 -10.92 8.16 13.72
CA VAL A 508 -11.01 6.86 14.38
C VAL A 508 -9.68 6.09 14.30
N LEU A 509 -8.95 6.24 13.18
CA LEU A 509 -7.69 5.54 12.95
C LEU A 509 -6.45 6.28 13.48
N LEU A 510 -6.61 7.44 14.12
CA LEU A 510 -5.47 8.14 14.75
C LEU A 510 -4.78 7.22 15.77
N PRO A 511 -3.50 6.88 15.57
CA PRO A 511 -2.78 6.06 16.53
C PRO A 511 -2.73 6.75 17.90
N LEU A 512 -2.85 5.97 18.96
CA LEU A 512 -2.59 6.47 20.30
C LEU A 512 -1.07 6.59 20.48
N ALA A 513 -0.54 7.80 20.34
CA ALA A 513 0.90 8.05 20.34
C ALA A 513 1.64 7.43 21.55
N ILE A 514 0.95 7.32 22.68
CA ILE A 514 1.53 6.71 23.88
C ILE A 514 1.73 5.19 23.76
N VAL A 515 1.03 4.51 22.83
CA VAL A 515 1.16 3.05 22.69
C VAL A 515 2.56 2.68 22.20
N ASP A 516 3.15 3.52 21.37
CA ASP A 516 4.49 3.28 20.80
C ASP A 516 5.60 3.50 21.82
N ASP A 517 5.34 4.27 22.91
CA ASP A 517 6.34 4.60 23.94
C ASP A 517 5.87 4.29 25.37
N LEU A 518 4.94 3.35 25.54
CA LEU A 518 4.41 2.96 26.86
C LEU A 518 5.47 2.45 27.85
N LEU A 519 6.61 2.01 27.34
CA LEU A 519 7.73 1.48 28.13
C LEU A 519 9.07 2.17 27.82
N GLY A 520 9.07 3.28 27.08
CA GLY A 520 10.29 3.87 26.52
C GLY A 520 11.45 4.01 27.52
N THR A 521 11.28 4.82 28.57
CA THR A 521 12.35 5.04 29.57
C THR A 521 12.59 3.79 30.43
N GLU A 522 11.54 3.11 30.85
CA GLU A 522 11.61 1.90 31.68
C GLU A 522 12.22 0.73 30.92
N LEU A 523 11.97 0.63 29.61
CA LEU A 523 12.65 -0.35 28.75
C LEU A 523 14.15 -0.08 28.68
N ALA A 524 14.56 1.19 28.54
CA ALA A 524 15.96 1.57 28.55
C ALA A 524 16.65 1.22 29.88
N GLU A 525 15.97 1.39 31.01
CA GLU A 525 16.45 0.98 32.34
C GLU A 525 16.62 -0.54 32.45
N ILE A 526 15.66 -1.33 31.93
CA ILE A 526 15.73 -2.80 31.91
C ILE A 526 16.93 -3.26 31.07
N VAL A 527 17.10 -2.68 29.88
CA VAL A 527 18.21 -3.00 28.98
C VAL A 527 19.54 -2.52 29.56
N GLY A 528 19.59 -1.32 30.15
CA GLY A 528 20.78 -0.78 30.80
C GLY A 528 21.26 -1.69 31.94
N TRP A 529 20.36 -2.08 32.85
CA TRP A 529 20.68 -3.02 33.91
C TRP A 529 21.20 -4.36 33.38
N ALA A 530 20.63 -4.87 32.29
CA ALA A 530 21.08 -6.12 31.66
C ALA A 530 22.48 -6.00 31.04
N LEU A 531 22.84 -4.83 30.49
CA LEU A 531 24.15 -4.55 29.90
C LEU A 531 25.22 -4.32 30.98
N ASP A 532 24.90 -3.62 32.07
CA ASP A 532 25.80 -3.42 33.20
C ASP A 532 26.27 -4.74 33.80
N GLY A 533 25.39 -5.74 33.82
CA GLY A 533 25.74 -7.08 34.26
C GLY A 533 26.71 -7.82 33.34
N ILE A 534 26.76 -7.48 32.05
CA ILE A 534 27.76 -8.05 31.10
C ILE A 534 29.16 -7.49 31.42
N ILE A 535 29.24 -6.23 31.80
CA ILE A 535 30.51 -5.56 32.13
C ILE A 535 31.10 -6.12 33.44
N GLY A 536 30.24 -6.54 34.39
CA GLY A 536 30.62 -7.22 35.64
C GLY A 536 30.87 -8.74 35.52
N GLY A 537 30.99 -9.28 34.32
CA GLY A 537 30.93 -10.72 34.00
C GLY A 537 31.98 -11.62 34.71
N PHE A 538 33.06 -11.08 35.25
CA PHE A 538 34.05 -11.89 36.01
C PHE A 538 33.57 -12.27 37.43
N ILE A 539 32.64 -11.49 38.01
CA ILE A 539 32.13 -11.71 39.37
C ILE A 539 30.96 -12.72 39.35
N ASN A 540 30.30 -12.92 38.18
CA ASN A 540 29.07 -13.67 38.06
C ASN A 540 29.24 -15.14 37.60
N PHE A 541 30.47 -15.59 37.34
CA PHE A 541 30.75 -16.92 36.82
C PHE A 541 30.24 -18.05 37.74
N PHE A 542 30.24 -17.82 39.05
CA PHE A 542 29.75 -18.78 40.08
C PHE A 542 28.35 -18.48 40.61
N SER A 543 27.65 -17.49 40.07
CA SER A 543 26.32 -17.10 40.56
C SER A 543 25.28 -18.19 40.23
N ASP A 544 24.33 -18.39 41.17
CA ASP A 544 23.16 -19.25 40.97
C ASP A 544 22.25 -18.66 39.88
N ILE A 545 22.02 -19.40 38.80
CA ILE A 545 21.18 -18.95 37.69
C ILE A 545 19.74 -18.63 38.16
N ASP A 546 19.23 -19.41 39.13
CA ASP A 546 17.87 -19.22 39.63
C ASP A 546 17.75 -17.94 40.48
N ALA A 547 18.80 -17.60 41.21
CA ALA A 547 18.87 -16.33 41.91
C ALA A 547 18.88 -15.16 40.91
N LYS A 548 19.64 -15.24 39.83
CA LYS A 548 19.69 -14.23 38.78
C LYS A 548 18.40 -14.14 37.96
N LYS A 549 17.72 -15.25 37.73
CA LYS A 549 16.37 -15.26 37.15
C LYS A 549 15.38 -14.50 38.03
N ARG A 550 15.37 -14.77 39.33
CA ARG A 550 14.50 -14.06 40.29
C ARG A 550 14.79 -12.55 40.31
N GLU A 551 16.06 -12.15 40.31
CA GLU A 551 16.49 -10.74 40.25
C GLU A 551 15.99 -10.08 38.95
N ALA A 552 16.21 -10.72 37.80
CA ALA A 552 15.78 -10.22 36.49
C ALA A 552 14.26 -10.13 36.40
N ILE A 553 13.51 -11.13 36.87
CA ILE A 553 12.05 -11.11 36.90
C ILE A 553 11.55 -9.97 37.78
N SER A 554 12.11 -9.82 38.99
CA SER A 554 11.75 -8.73 39.90
C SER A 554 12.00 -7.35 39.30
N LYS A 555 13.12 -7.18 38.58
CA LYS A 555 13.45 -5.92 37.87
C LYS A 555 12.43 -5.65 36.76
N VAL A 556 12.13 -6.64 35.91
CA VAL A 556 11.12 -6.50 34.85
C VAL A 556 9.77 -6.17 35.46
N GLU A 557 9.34 -6.90 36.48
CA GLU A 557 8.04 -6.63 37.12
C GLU A 557 7.95 -5.22 37.68
N SER A 558 9.00 -4.77 38.39
CA SER A 558 9.00 -3.43 39.00
C SER A 558 8.97 -2.33 37.93
N SER A 559 9.82 -2.43 36.90
CA SER A 559 9.90 -1.45 35.80
C SER A 559 8.62 -1.42 34.96
N VAL A 560 8.06 -2.60 34.62
CA VAL A 560 6.82 -2.68 33.85
C VAL A 560 5.61 -2.17 34.66
N LYS A 561 5.56 -2.45 35.97
CA LYS A 561 4.53 -1.87 36.86
C LYS A 561 4.69 -0.33 37.00
N SER A 562 5.92 0.16 37.11
CA SER A 562 6.20 1.60 37.10
C SER A 562 5.73 2.27 35.83
N ALA A 563 6.08 1.70 34.65
CA ALA A 563 5.63 2.18 33.35
C ALA A 563 4.10 2.25 33.26
N ARG A 564 3.42 1.18 33.69
CA ARG A 564 1.96 1.15 33.76
C ARG A 564 1.39 2.31 34.56
N ASP A 565 1.90 2.49 35.77
CA ASP A 565 1.34 3.46 36.70
C ASP A 565 1.67 4.90 36.26
N ASN A 566 2.88 5.16 35.78
CA ASN A 566 3.32 6.46 35.28
C ASN A 566 2.55 6.91 34.02
N ASN A 567 2.19 5.97 33.12
CA ASN A 567 1.54 6.31 31.87
C ASN A 567 0.01 6.20 31.93
N LYS A 568 -0.57 5.68 33.01
CA LYS A 568 -2.02 5.46 33.12
C LYS A 568 -2.86 6.72 32.95
N SER A 569 -2.42 7.84 33.55
CA SER A 569 -3.12 9.12 33.41
C SER A 569 -3.06 9.61 31.96
N LYS A 570 -1.86 9.62 31.36
CA LYS A 570 -1.66 10.05 29.97
C LYS A 570 -2.48 9.22 28.99
N PHE A 571 -2.54 7.90 29.22
CA PHE A 571 -3.36 7.00 28.39
C PHE A 571 -4.85 7.36 28.49
N LYS A 572 -5.36 7.59 29.70
CA LYS A 572 -6.75 8.04 29.90
C LYS A 572 -7.04 9.39 29.27
N ASP A 573 -6.11 10.32 29.36
CA ASP A 573 -6.25 11.65 28.77
C ASP A 573 -6.31 11.58 27.25
N GLN A 574 -5.47 10.72 26.64
CA GLN A 574 -5.51 10.50 25.19
C GLN A 574 -6.80 9.80 24.74
N LEU A 575 -7.30 8.81 25.49
CA LEU A 575 -8.59 8.18 25.19
C LEU A 575 -9.75 9.21 25.25
N ASN A 576 -9.76 10.05 26.29
CA ASN A 576 -10.75 11.10 26.42
C ASN A 576 -10.65 12.14 25.30
N SER A 577 -9.43 12.54 24.95
CA SER A 577 -9.18 13.47 23.84
C SER A 577 -9.64 12.89 22.50
N ARG A 578 -9.37 11.59 22.27
CA ARG A 578 -9.84 10.88 21.05
C ARG A 578 -11.37 10.79 21.03
N LYS A 579 -12.00 10.43 22.15
CA LYS A 579 -13.46 10.43 22.29
C LYS A 579 -14.05 11.81 21.99
N LYS A 580 -13.46 12.86 22.55
CA LYS A 580 -13.88 14.24 22.31
C LYS A 580 -13.74 14.62 20.85
N ALA A 581 -12.58 14.32 20.23
CA ALA A 581 -12.35 14.60 18.81
C ALA A 581 -13.39 13.93 17.90
N MET A 582 -13.85 12.72 18.26
CA MET A 582 -14.91 12.03 17.50
C MET A 582 -16.26 12.73 17.62
N ILE A 583 -16.60 13.25 18.80
CA ILE A 583 -17.83 14.02 19.03
C ILE A 583 -17.74 15.37 18.31
N ASP A 584 -16.59 16.04 18.40
CA ASP A 584 -16.35 17.33 17.73
C ASP A 584 -16.44 17.16 16.18
N ALA A 585 -15.90 16.06 15.63
CA ALA A 585 -16.05 15.72 14.22
C ALA A 585 -17.51 15.53 13.83
N LEU A 586 -18.31 14.86 14.65
CA LEU A 586 -19.74 14.69 14.42
C LEU A 586 -20.49 16.04 14.47
N ASP A 587 -20.08 16.93 15.36
CA ASP A 587 -20.62 18.29 15.47
C ASP A 587 -20.29 19.13 14.24
N ASP A 588 -19.06 19.05 13.75
CA ASP A 588 -18.63 19.73 12.52
C ASP A 588 -19.38 19.20 11.29
N ILE A 589 -19.53 17.89 11.20
CA ILE A 589 -20.35 17.24 10.16
C ILE A 589 -21.78 17.77 10.21
N SER A 590 -22.40 17.78 11.39
CA SER A 590 -23.77 18.27 11.58
C SER A 590 -23.95 19.73 11.20
N LYS A 591 -23.02 20.60 11.62
CA LYS A 591 -23.05 22.01 11.31
C LYS A 591 -23.04 22.24 9.80
N LYS A 592 -22.25 21.48 9.09
CA LYS A 592 -22.12 21.61 7.63
C LYS A 592 -23.33 21.11 6.87
N PHE A 593 -23.94 20.01 7.29
CA PHE A 593 -25.25 19.64 6.76
C PHE A 593 -26.28 20.76 6.96
N SER A 594 -26.28 21.44 8.13
CA SER A 594 -27.18 22.54 8.41
C SER A 594 -26.90 23.80 7.57
N ASP A 595 -25.63 24.15 7.37
CA ASP A 595 -25.27 25.36 6.61
C ASP A 595 -25.49 25.18 5.10
N GLU A 596 -25.22 23.99 4.58
CA GLU A 596 -25.53 23.65 3.19
C GLU A 596 -27.03 23.67 2.90
N TYR A 597 -27.83 23.16 3.85
CA TYR A 597 -29.28 23.25 3.74
C TYR A 597 -29.77 24.71 3.57
N LYS A 598 -29.32 25.64 4.42
CA LYS A 598 -29.73 27.04 4.36
C LYS A 598 -29.42 27.69 3.03
N LYS A 599 -28.24 27.38 2.47
CA LYS A 599 -27.78 27.93 1.20
C LYS A 599 -28.62 27.43 0.03
N ILE A 600 -28.88 26.13 0.00
CA ILE A 600 -29.66 25.50 -1.09
C ILE A 600 -31.11 25.99 -1.09
N TYR A 601 -31.71 26.18 0.08
CA TYR A 601 -33.08 26.67 0.20
C TYR A 601 -33.28 28.06 -0.41
N THR A 602 -32.34 28.96 -0.18
CA THR A 602 -32.44 30.37 -0.66
C THR A 602 -32.27 30.49 -2.18
N ASP A 603 -31.39 29.69 -2.77
CA ASP A 603 -31.06 29.79 -4.19
C ASP A 603 -32.06 29.08 -5.11
N ARG A 604 -32.81 28.07 -4.61
CA ARG A 604 -33.64 27.20 -5.47
C ARG A 604 -35.08 27.63 -5.68
N HIS A 605 -35.63 28.47 -4.84
CA HIS A 605 -37.05 28.85 -4.97
C HIS A 605 -37.34 29.61 -6.28
N ASN A 606 -36.34 30.25 -6.88
CA ASN A 606 -36.49 31.06 -8.10
C ASN A 606 -36.15 30.33 -9.42
N ALA A 607 -35.45 29.19 -9.37
CA ALA A 607 -34.96 28.50 -10.58
C ALA A 607 -35.81 27.28 -11.02
N PHE A 608 -36.81 26.93 -10.28
CA PHE A 608 -37.46 25.62 -10.26
C PHE A 608 -38.23 25.20 -11.54
N ILE A 609 -38.86 26.10 -12.24
CA ILE A 609 -39.84 25.74 -13.30
C ILE A 609 -39.16 25.30 -14.60
N SER A 610 -37.95 25.77 -14.89
CA SER A 610 -37.20 25.41 -16.10
C SER A 610 -36.35 24.13 -15.98
N GLU A 611 -36.09 23.65 -14.76
CA GLU A 611 -35.16 22.54 -14.51
C GLU A 611 -35.79 21.13 -14.61
N LYS A 612 -37.10 21.00 -14.50
CA LYS A 612 -37.80 19.69 -14.50
C LYS A 612 -37.54 18.87 -15.76
N GLU A 613 -37.67 19.48 -16.93
CA GLU A 613 -37.43 18.79 -18.22
C GLU A 613 -35.96 18.40 -18.37
N ILE A 614 -35.02 19.23 -17.89
CA ILE A 614 -33.59 18.93 -17.91
C ILE A 614 -33.30 17.74 -17.00
N MET A 615 -33.88 17.69 -15.80
CA MET A 615 -33.70 16.60 -14.84
C MET A 615 -34.28 15.28 -15.36
N GLU A 616 -35.47 15.26 -15.93
CA GLU A 616 -36.07 14.07 -16.51
C GLU A 616 -35.23 13.51 -17.66
N ASN A 617 -34.69 14.38 -18.52
CA ASN A 617 -33.79 13.97 -19.59
C ASN A 617 -32.44 13.45 -19.04
N GLU A 618 -31.87 14.08 -18.01
CA GLU A 618 -30.64 13.64 -17.36
C GLU A 618 -30.80 12.26 -16.69
N ILE A 619 -31.93 12.03 -16.00
CA ILE A 619 -32.26 10.71 -15.43
C ILE A 619 -32.33 9.63 -16.52
N ASN A 620 -33.01 9.93 -17.63
CA ASN A 620 -33.17 8.96 -18.71
C ASN A 620 -31.80 8.63 -19.37
N ASN A 621 -30.96 9.62 -19.61
CA ASN A 621 -29.62 9.41 -20.15
C ASN A 621 -28.74 8.60 -19.20
N ASN A 622 -28.77 8.90 -17.91
CA ASN A 622 -28.02 8.17 -16.90
C ASN A 622 -28.48 6.72 -16.75
N LYS A 623 -29.79 6.46 -16.81
CA LYS A 623 -30.35 5.09 -16.84
C LYS A 623 -29.89 4.29 -18.05
N GLN A 624 -29.82 4.91 -19.22
CA GLN A 624 -29.31 4.26 -20.42
C GLN A 624 -27.81 3.94 -20.28
N THR A 625 -27.03 4.86 -19.71
CA THR A 625 -25.59 4.67 -19.45
C THR A 625 -25.36 3.54 -18.44
N HIS A 626 -26.07 3.54 -17.33
CA HIS A 626 -26.03 2.47 -16.33
C HIS A 626 -26.34 1.10 -16.96
N LYS A 627 -27.40 0.99 -17.75
CA LYS A 627 -27.74 -0.25 -18.46
C LYS A 627 -26.59 -0.72 -19.35
N LYS A 628 -25.99 0.17 -20.10
CA LYS A 628 -24.86 -0.15 -20.99
C LYS A 628 -23.62 -0.57 -20.20
N PHE A 629 -23.35 0.05 -19.05
CA PHE A 629 -22.27 -0.35 -18.16
C PHE A 629 -22.49 -1.73 -17.55
N ALA A 630 -23.69 -2.05 -17.13
CA ALA A 630 -24.04 -3.39 -16.66
C ALA A 630 -23.78 -4.47 -17.74
N GLU A 631 -24.16 -4.19 -19.01
CA GLU A 631 -23.86 -5.07 -20.15
C GLU A 631 -22.34 -5.24 -20.37
N TYR A 632 -21.53 -4.20 -20.16
CA TYR A 632 -20.06 -4.29 -20.26
C TYR A 632 -19.46 -5.06 -19.09
N LEU A 633 -19.93 -4.84 -17.87
CA LEU A 633 -19.43 -5.55 -16.68
C LEU A 633 -19.65 -7.05 -16.78
N GLU A 634 -20.83 -7.50 -17.25
CA GLU A 634 -21.11 -8.93 -17.52
C GLU A 634 -20.14 -9.53 -18.56
N GLN A 635 -19.66 -8.74 -19.51
CA GLN A 635 -18.75 -9.20 -20.55
C GLN A 635 -17.26 -9.14 -20.11
N LEU A 636 -16.95 -8.38 -19.08
CA LEU A 636 -15.62 -8.25 -18.48
C LEU A 636 -15.36 -9.28 -17.34
N GLU A 637 -16.40 -9.96 -16.86
CA GLU A 637 -16.30 -11.12 -15.97
C GLU A 637 -15.83 -12.39 -16.72
#